data_3570b97601fdeb02b31f05a4fdef728e
#
_entry.id   3570b97601fdeb02b31f05a4fdef728e
#
_cell.length_a   1.000
_cell.length_b   1.000
_cell.length_c   1.000
_cell.angle_alpha   90.00
_cell.angle_beta   90.00
_cell.angle_gamma   90.00
#
_symmetry.space_group_name_H-M   'P 1'
#
loop_
_entity.id
_entity.type
_entity.pdbx_description
1 polymer ?
#
loop_
_entity_poly.entity_id
_entity_poly.type
_entity_poly.pdbx_seq_one_letter_code
_entity_poly.pdbx_strand_id
1 'polypeptide(L)'
;MRFRTGKLTRVAIAAAAVLALGATFAAPLPQEAQAAPAAQADTDYCGGQCSDILPPGATGNATLADILANRVFGTHPAHSADQLGPYSDLAQGYPTLTDDKLNTFFNDSSFGVPADQVESVTKPRDDVSITRDKKTGVPHIQGTTREGTEFGAGYAAAQDRLWLMDLFRHVGRGELTSFAGGAASNQGLEQDFFRQAPYNEADYQAQIDYILATGGERGKQALADAQAYVDGINAYAKKAKDGRYFPGEYVLTGHIDAITNAGEIAPFKLTDLIALASVVGALFGNGGGGEVEGALSMLAAQQKYGLAEGTKVWESFRQRNDPEAVLTVHDGKGFPYADKPASPKGTAMPDPGSVTAEPLVYDREGSATPAKAGARTTVKAPAKLDKLRGIYDDGVLPRDLFSRKKGMSNALVVSGKYTASGKPVAVFGPQTGYFAPQLLMLQEIQGPGISARGASFAGVGMYVQLGRGQDYAWSATTSAQDVTDTYAVELCSPDGSAPTKDATYYRYHGECLPMDKLERRNAWKPTVADSTAAGSYRMQVYRTKYGLVTHRATVGGKPVAYTSLRATYRHEADSIVGFQMFNDPGYVTDAKSFQSAAQHINYTFNWFYADSRQTAYYNSGLNMRRADGVDPSLPVKAEPAYEWKDFDPAVNTAAYTPAAEHPQSVDQDYYISWNNKVAKDYGAAAFGNGSVHRGNLLDDRVRALVKKGGVTRAALARAMGEAAVTDLRGEDVLPELLKVLRSQPIDDPAVASAVQSLESWQAAGSQRRETSAGSHTYGHTDAVRIMDAWWPLLVEAEFKPGLGGELYDALRTNLSVDESPSAGHGPTGSHAGSSFQYGWWSYVDKDLRAVLGEDVKGPLAKPYCGGGELSACRDALLGSLKQAAAKPATEVYPGDDNCAAGDQWCADAIIQRTVGGLTHDKISWQNRPTFQQVVEFARHR
;
A
#
# COMPACT_ATOMS: atom_id res chain seq x y z
N MET A 1 30.93 47.81 -0.82
CA MET A 1 30.38 47.23 0.40
C MET A 1 28.92 47.69 0.59
N ARG A 2 28.00 47.23 -0.21
CA ARG A 2 26.54 47.44 -0.08
C ARG A 2 25.87 46.30 -0.87
N PHE A 3 24.75 45.81 -0.35
CA PHE A 3 23.88 44.73 -0.81
C PHE A 3 24.10 43.34 -0.18
N ARG A 4 23.47 43.16 0.99
CA ARG A 4 22.96 41.84 1.39
C ARG A 4 21.94 41.90 2.54
N THR A 5 21.19 42.93 2.70
CA THR A 5 20.18 43.10 3.78
C THR A 5 18.72 42.94 3.33
N GLY A 6 18.46 42.74 2.02
CA GLY A 6 17.08 42.75 1.51
C GLY A 6 16.23 41.47 1.66
N LYS A 7 16.83 40.31 1.81
CA LYS A 7 16.06 39.04 1.85
C LYS A 7 15.65 38.59 3.27
N LEU A 8 16.47 38.87 4.27
CA LEU A 8 16.16 38.52 5.66
C LEU A 8 15.10 39.43 6.28
N THR A 9 15.05 40.68 5.85
CA THR A 9 14.04 41.65 6.29
C THR A 9 12.64 41.32 5.70
N ARG A 10 12.60 40.77 4.50
CA ARG A 10 11.31 40.38 3.86
C ARG A 10 10.65 39.16 4.54
N VAL A 11 11.43 38.18 5.00
CA VAL A 11 10.90 37.02 5.75
C VAL A 11 10.40 37.43 7.13
N ALA A 12 11.09 38.32 7.81
CA ALA A 12 10.64 38.87 9.12
C ALA A 12 9.37 39.73 9.01
N ILE A 13 9.19 40.47 7.90
CA ILE A 13 7.99 41.28 7.64
C ILE A 13 6.81 40.38 7.23
N ALA A 14 7.05 39.31 6.46
CA ALA A 14 6.04 38.32 6.14
C ALA A 14 5.47 37.64 7.40
N ALA A 15 6.34 37.35 8.34
CA ALA A 15 6.00 36.72 9.62
C ALA A 15 5.17 37.65 10.54
N ALA A 16 5.48 38.93 10.55
CA ALA A 16 4.74 39.94 11.32
C ALA A 16 3.35 40.25 10.68
N ALA A 17 3.25 40.24 9.35
CA ALA A 17 2.00 40.46 8.62
C ALA A 17 1.03 39.28 8.80
N VAL A 18 1.52 38.01 8.85
CA VAL A 18 0.69 36.82 9.12
C VAL A 18 0.10 36.85 10.54
N LEU A 19 0.85 37.35 11.53
CA LEU A 19 0.34 37.52 12.91
C LEU A 19 -0.70 38.67 13.06
N ALA A 20 -0.59 39.68 12.24
CA ALA A 20 -1.58 40.80 12.22
C ALA A 20 -2.82 40.44 11.36
N LEU A 21 -2.64 39.59 10.33
CA LEU A 21 -3.73 39.11 9.47
C LEU A 21 -4.53 37.96 10.14
N GLY A 22 -3.89 37.15 10.99
CA GLY A 22 -4.59 36.07 11.72
C GLY A 22 -5.65 36.56 12.72
N ALA A 23 -5.66 37.83 13.09
CA ALA A 23 -6.70 38.42 13.95
C ALA A 23 -7.91 39.01 13.19
N THR A 24 -7.84 39.07 11.85
CA THR A 24 -8.87 39.69 11.01
C THR A 24 -9.45 38.77 9.92
N PHE A 25 -8.97 37.54 9.76
CA PHE A 25 -9.40 36.59 8.73
C PHE A 25 -9.98 35.27 9.27
N ALA A 26 -10.67 35.30 10.41
CA ALA A 26 -11.77 34.38 10.67
C ALA A 26 -13.06 34.92 10.02
N ALA A 27 -13.01 35.20 8.72
CA ALA A 27 -14.24 35.37 7.97
C ALA A 27 -14.75 33.95 7.63
N PRO A 28 -15.98 33.57 8.03
CA PRO A 28 -16.59 32.36 7.54
C PRO A 28 -16.60 32.40 6.02
N LEU A 29 -16.35 31.24 5.40
CA LEU A 29 -16.57 31.07 3.95
C LEU A 29 -17.91 31.71 3.59
N PRO A 30 -18.02 32.46 2.48
CA PRO A 30 -19.28 33.10 2.12
C PRO A 30 -20.38 32.03 2.07
N GLN A 31 -21.38 32.17 2.92
CA GLN A 31 -22.62 31.39 2.88
C GLN A 31 -23.33 31.76 1.57
N GLU A 32 -23.14 30.93 0.53
CA GLU A 32 -24.00 31.05 -0.65
C GLU A 32 -25.39 30.52 -0.34
N ALA A 33 -26.39 31.19 -0.87
CA ALA A 33 -27.80 30.97 -0.58
C ALA A 33 -28.23 29.52 -0.75
N GLN A 34 -28.95 29.01 0.24
CA GLN A 34 -29.55 27.67 0.25
C GLN A 34 -30.51 27.47 -0.94
N ALA A 35 -30.12 26.62 -1.89
CA ALA A 35 -31.12 26.01 -2.76
C ALA A 35 -31.68 24.78 -2.03
N ALA A 36 -32.98 24.59 -2.06
CA ALA A 36 -33.64 23.43 -1.49
C ALA A 36 -33.08 22.16 -2.14
N PRO A 37 -32.77 21.07 -1.37
CA PRO A 37 -32.27 19.83 -1.94
C PRO A 37 -33.29 19.25 -2.92
N ALA A 38 -32.84 18.85 -4.10
CA ALA A 38 -33.63 18.04 -5.01
C ALA A 38 -34.05 16.74 -4.30
N ALA A 39 -35.30 16.36 -4.41
CA ALA A 39 -35.78 15.09 -3.85
C ALA A 39 -34.94 13.96 -4.43
N GLN A 40 -34.25 13.22 -3.56
CA GLN A 40 -33.43 12.08 -3.92
C GLN A 40 -34.35 10.99 -4.47
N ALA A 41 -34.06 10.53 -5.69
CA ALA A 41 -34.75 9.37 -6.23
C ALA A 41 -34.53 8.17 -5.30
N ASP A 42 -35.51 7.27 -5.19
CA ASP A 42 -35.47 6.03 -4.38
C ASP A 42 -34.53 5.00 -5.04
N THR A 43 -33.23 5.37 -5.13
CA THR A 43 -32.16 4.59 -5.78
C THR A 43 -31.13 4.07 -4.80
N ASP A 44 -31.36 4.25 -3.49
CA ASP A 44 -30.52 3.66 -2.44
C ASP A 44 -31.17 2.40 -1.88
N TYR A 45 -30.61 1.24 -2.26
CA TYR A 45 -31.13 -0.05 -1.85
C TYR A 45 -30.49 -0.61 -0.57
N CYS A 46 -29.58 0.15 0.06
CA CYS A 46 -28.99 -0.21 1.36
C CYS A 46 -30.01 -0.20 2.51
N GLY A 47 -30.98 0.73 2.48
CA GLY A 47 -31.99 0.83 3.55
C GLY A 47 -31.39 1.13 4.92
N GLY A 48 -30.35 1.96 4.99
CA GLY A 48 -29.62 2.32 6.23
C GLY A 48 -28.73 1.21 6.78
N GLN A 49 -28.44 0.16 6.00
CA GLN A 49 -27.61 -0.97 6.43
C GLN A 49 -26.16 -0.91 5.90
N CYS A 50 -25.74 0.21 5.32
CA CYS A 50 -24.37 0.42 4.84
C CYS A 50 -23.68 1.52 5.63
N SER A 51 -22.43 1.25 6.00
CA SER A 51 -21.62 2.18 6.78
C SER A 51 -20.19 2.18 6.25
N ASP A 52 -19.48 3.29 6.41
CA ASP A 52 -18.07 3.43 6.06
C ASP A 52 -17.30 4.29 7.06
N ILE A 53 -15.96 4.23 6.99
CA ILE A 53 -15.06 5.12 7.74
C ILE A 53 -13.72 5.27 7.02
N LEU A 54 -13.15 6.49 7.03
CA LEU A 54 -11.84 6.81 6.47
C LEU A 54 -11.11 7.87 7.34
N PRO A 55 -10.25 7.47 8.29
CA PRO A 55 -9.48 8.41 9.09
C PRO A 55 -8.33 9.05 8.26
N PRO A 56 -7.84 10.24 8.64
CA PRO A 56 -8.29 11.01 9.79
C PRO A 56 -9.59 11.77 9.54
N GLY A 57 -9.91 12.24 8.32
CA GLY A 57 -11.11 12.99 7.96
C GLY A 57 -11.13 13.41 6.49
N ALA A 58 -12.19 14.09 6.07
CA ALA A 58 -12.42 14.46 4.68
C ALA A 58 -11.50 15.62 4.23
N THR A 59 -11.39 16.68 5.03
CA THR A 59 -10.57 17.87 4.69
C THR A 59 -9.08 17.56 4.83
N GLY A 60 -8.31 17.80 3.78
CA GLY A 60 -6.87 17.62 3.77
C GLY A 60 -6.08 18.87 3.43
N ASN A 61 -6.70 19.87 2.79
CA ASN A 61 -6.06 21.15 2.55
C ASN A 61 -6.12 22.03 3.80
N ALA A 62 -5.00 22.69 4.12
CA ALA A 62 -4.90 23.63 5.23
C ALA A 62 -4.21 24.91 4.77
N THR A 63 -4.69 26.06 5.21
CA THR A 63 -4.00 27.33 4.96
C THR A 63 -2.73 27.42 5.80
N LEU A 64 -1.82 28.33 5.47
CA LEU A 64 -0.63 28.57 6.28
C LEU A 64 -0.98 28.91 7.76
N ALA A 65 -2.08 29.58 7.99
CA ALA A 65 -2.57 29.91 9.33
C ALA A 65 -3.02 28.67 10.09
N ASP A 66 -3.74 27.76 9.42
CA ASP A 66 -4.18 26.48 10.00
C ASP A 66 -2.96 25.60 10.37
N ILE A 67 -1.98 25.49 9.47
CA ILE A 67 -0.75 24.74 9.73
C ILE A 67 -0.02 25.32 10.95
N LEU A 68 0.11 26.63 11.03
CA LEU A 68 0.76 27.28 12.18
C LEU A 68 -0.03 27.03 13.48
N ALA A 69 -1.36 27.16 13.45
CA ALA A 69 -2.21 26.90 14.60
C ALA A 69 -2.14 25.45 15.06
N ASN A 70 -2.12 24.50 14.13
CA ASN A 70 -1.94 23.08 14.42
C ASN A 70 -0.58 22.82 15.10
N ARG A 71 0.51 23.30 14.53
CA ARG A 71 1.86 23.08 15.06
C ARG A 71 2.14 23.76 16.40
N VAL A 72 1.42 24.81 16.74
CA VAL A 72 1.58 25.55 17.99
C VAL A 72 0.59 25.14 19.06
N PHE A 73 -0.67 24.86 18.69
CA PHE A 73 -1.79 24.67 19.60
C PHE A 73 -2.48 23.31 19.45
N GLY A 74 -2.09 22.47 18.48
CA GLY A 74 -2.74 21.19 18.21
C GLY A 74 -4.15 21.31 17.61
N THR A 75 -4.54 22.47 17.09
CA THR A 75 -5.88 22.68 16.50
C THR A 75 -5.97 22.09 15.10
N HIS A 76 -7.18 21.74 14.68
CA HIS A 76 -7.42 21.17 13.35
C HIS A 76 -8.49 22.00 12.61
N PRO A 77 -8.38 22.14 11.27
CA PRO A 77 -9.49 22.61 10.44
C PRO A 77 -10.71 21.69 10.59
N ALA A 78 -11.90 22.22 10.30
CA ALA A 78 -13.11 21.40 10.30
C ALA A 78 -12.94 20.16 9.41
N HIS A 79 -13.47 19.03 9.86
CA HIS A 79 -13.46 17.74 9.16
C HIS A 79 -12.09 17.17 8.77
N SER A 80 -11.00 17.65 9.37
CA SER A 80 -9.67 17.10 9.11
C SER A 80 -9.28 15.94 10.06
N ALA A 81 -10.03 15.73 11.15
CA ALA A 81 -9.77 14.72 12.17
C ALA A 81 -11.03 13.97 12.66
N ASP A 82 -12.20 14.25 12.13
CA ASP A 82 -13.50 13.78 12.64
C ASP A 82 -13.64 12.26 12.69
N GLN A 83 -12.99 11.56 11.81
CA GLN A 83 -13.10 10.10 11.68
C GLN A 83 -11.99 9.36 12.45
N LEU A 84 -10.99 10.07 13.00
CA LEU A 84 -9.87 9.43 13.69
C LEU A 84 -10.30 8.79 15.01
N GLY A 85 -11.06 9.49 15.84
CA GLY A 85 -11.56 8.97 17.12
C GLY A 85 -12.43 7.73 16.96
N PRO A 86 -13.58 7.79 16.22
CA PRO A 86 -14.41 6.61 15.98
C PRO A 86 -13.66 5.43 15.38
N TYR A 87 -12.69 5.69 14.49
CA TYR A 87 -11.82 4.65 13.95
C TYR A 87 -10.94 4.03 15.05
N SER A 88 -10.23 4.85 15.83
CA SER A 88 -9.35 4.37 16.90
C SER A 88 -10.09 3.55 17.95
N ASP A 89 -11.26 4.00 18.36
CA ASP A 89 -12.04 3.45 19.49
C ASP A 89 -12.54 2.04 19.24
N LEU A 90 -12.66 1.61 17.97
CA LEU A 90 -13.10 0.26 17.66
C LEU A 90 -12.11 -0.80 18.19
N ALA A 91 -10.82 -0.51 18.28
CA ALA A 91 -9.82 -1.43 18.86
C ALA A 91 -10.14 -1.85 20.30
N GLN A 92 -10.80 -0.97 21.06
CA GLN A 92 -11.28 -1.26 22.41
C GLN A 92 -12.76 -1.64 22.44
N GLY A 93 -13.57 -1.07 21.54
CA GLY A 93 -15.03 -1.22 21.52
C GLY A 93 -15.55 -2.50 20.85
N TYR A 94 -14.75 -3.18 20.03
CA TYR A 94 -15.25 -4.31 19.23
C TYR A 94 -15.90 -5.44 20.06
N PRO A 95 -15.47 -5.80 21.28
CA PRO A 95 -16.09 -6.92 21.98
C PRO A 95 -17.56 -6.70 22.31
N THR A 96 -17.98 -5.46 22.48
CA THR A 96 -19.36 -5.07 22.81
C THR A 96 -20.14 -4.52 21.63
N LEU A 97 -19.59 -4.60 20.41
CA LEU A 97 -20.23 -4.10 19.20
C LEU A 97 -21.48 -4.90 18.87
N THR A 98 -22.59 -4.20 18.64
CA THR A 98 -23.89 -4.71 18.21
C THR A 98 -24.35 -3.92 16.98
N ASP A 99 -25.33 -4.41 16.23
CA ASP A 99 -25.77 -3.76 14.98
C ASP A 99 -26.30 -2.33 15.23
N ASP A 100 -26.94 -2.06 16.37
CA ASP A 100 -27.39 -0.75 16.78
C ASP A 100 -26.25 0.21 17.19
N LYS A 101 -25.08 -0.31 17.52
CA LYS A 101 -23.88 0.47 17.89
C LYS A 101 -22.89 0.66 16.74
N LEU A 102 -23.14 0.12 15.55
CA LEU A 102 -22.23 0.28 14.40
C LEU A 102 -21.93 1.76 14.13
N ASN A 103 -22.95 2.64 14.20
CA ASN A 103 -22.80 4.07 13.94
C ASN A 103 -22.00 4.85 14.99
N THR A 104 -21.58 4.20 16.09
CA THR A 104 -20.59 4.76 17.02
C THR A 104 -19.18 4.76 16.41
N PHE A 105 -18.87 3.76 15.57
CA PHE A 105 -17.53 3.53 15.01
C PHE A 105 -17.45 3.74 13.50
N PHE A 106 -18.59 3.86 12.84
CA PHE A 106 -18.72 4.04 11.41
C PHE A 106 -19.71 5.16 11.10
N ASN A 107 -19.64 5.71 9.91
CA ASN A 107 -20.59 6.70 9.41
C ASN A 107 -21.64 6.00 8.53
N ASP A 108 -22.86 6.51 8.55
CA ASP A 108 -23.89 6.11 7.59
C ASP A 108 -23.40 6.46 6.16
N SER A 109 -23.38 5.47 5.28
CA SER A 109 -23.01 5.65 3.89
C SER A 109 -24.20 5.66 2.91
N SER A 110 -25.39 5.99 3.40
CA SER A 110 -26.54 6.27 2.54
C SER A 110 -26.25 7.36 1.53
N PHE A 111 -26.91 7.32 0.37
CA PHE A 111 -26.77 8.37 -0.64
C PHE A 111 -27.47 9.66 -0.22
N GLY A 112 -26.81 10.78 -0.58
CA GLY A 112 -27.29 12.13 -0.28
C GLY A 112 -27.11 12.54 1.18
N VAL A 113 -27.53 13.77 1.46
CA VAL A 113 -27.45 14.37 2.79
C VAL A 113 -28.85 14.83 3.21
N PRO A 114 -29.39 14.35 4.36
CA PRO A 114 -30.64 14.88 4.91
C PRO A 114 -30.57 16.41 5.09
N ALA A 115 -31.67 17.10 4.83
CA ALA A 115 -31.69 18.57 4.78
C ALA A 115 -31.20 19.22 6.09
N ASP A 116 -31.46 18.62 7.24
CA ASP A 116 -31.03 19.11 8.56
C ASP A 116 -29.53 18.79 8.83
N GLN A 117 -28.93 17.90 8.05
CA GLN A 117 -27.52 17.53 8.12
C GLN A 117 -26.64 18.24 7.09
N VAL A 118 -27.20 19.09 6.23
CA VAL A 118 -26.44 19.87 5.25
C VAL A 118 -25.63 20.94 5.96
N GLU A 119 -24.31 20.93 5.77
CA GLU A 119 -23.40 21.98 6.21
C GLU A 119 -23.31 23.09 5.16
N SER A 120 -23.03 22.70 3.92
CA SER A 120 -22.84 23.67 2.83
C SER A 120 -23.23 23.07 1.47
N VAL A 121 -23.58 23.93 0.53
CA VAL A 121 -23.80 23.57 -0.88
C VAL A 121 -22.99 24.52 -1.75
N THR A 122 -22.15 23.99 -2.60
CA THR A 122 -21.35 24.73 -3.58
C THR A 122 -21.82 24.37 -4.99
N LYS A 123 -22.00 25.35 -5.86
CA LYS A 123 -22.31 25.17 -7.28
C LYS A 123 -21.17 25.75 -8.11
N PRO A 124 -20.15 24.93 -8.44
CA PRO A 124 -19.03 25.42 -9.24
C PRO A 124 -19.39 25.66 -10.72
N ARG A 125 -20.45 25.00 -11.19
CA ARG A 125 -21.11 25.17 -12.51
C ARG A 125 -22.62 25.03 -12.33
N ASP A 126 -23.39 25.48 -13.33
CA ASP A 126 -24.88 25.40 -13.28
C ASP A 126 -25.41 23.97 -13.31
N ASP A 127 -24.65 23.04 -13.88
CA ASP A 127 -25.00 21.64 -14.08
C ASP A 127 -24.46 20.70 -12.98
N VAL A 128 -23.86 21.24 -11.91
CA VAL A 128 -23.38 20.42 -10.79
C VAL A 128 -23.47 21.14 -9.45
N SER A 129 -23.83 20.40 -8.41
CA SER A 129 -23.78 20.81 -7.01
C SER A 129 -22.97 19.86 -6.16
N ILE A 130 -22.26 20.40 -5.17
CA ILE A 130 -21.48 19.66 -4.18
C ILE A 130 -22.06 20.00 -2.81
N THR A 131 -22.67 19.03 -2.16
CA THR A 131 -23.21 19.15 -0.81
C THR A 131 -22.24 18.52 0.18
N ARG A 132 -21.98 19.15 1.32
CA ARG A 132 -21.19 18.59 2.42
C ARG A 132 -22.06 18.36 3.63
N ASP A 133 -21.86 17.23 4.34
CA ASP A 133 -22.58 16.91 5.57
C ASP A 133 -21.87 17.50 6.80
N LYS A 134 -22.67 17.84 7.83
CA LYS A 134 -22.18 18.45 9.08
C LYS A 134 -21.30 17.52 9.93
N LYS A 135 -21.42 16.20 9.77
CA LYS A 135 -20.73 15.24 10.62
C LYS A 135 -19.30 15.01 10.16
N THR A 136 -19.09 14.87 8.84
CA THR A 136 -17.81 14.44 8.27
C THR A 136 -17.28 15.34 7.16
N GLY A 137 -18.10 16.24 6.63
CA GLY A 137 -17.74 17.12 5.51
C GLY A 137 -17.48 16.37 4.20
N VAL A 138 -17.85 15.10 4.07
CA VAL A 138 -17.71 14.32 2.85
C VAL A 138 -18.45 14.99 1.69
N PRO A 139 -17.84 15.15 0.50
CA PRO A 139 -18.50 15.74 -0.65
C PRO A 139 -19.49 14.77 -1.31
N HIS A 140 -20.74 15.21 -1.45
CA HIS A 140 -21.81 14.57 -2.23
C HIS A 140 -22.00 15.36 -3.52
N ILE A 141 -21.48 14.84 -4.64
CA ILE A 141 -21.46 15.48 -5.95
C ILE A 141 -22.69 15.03 -6.73
N GLN A 142 -23.51 15.96 -7.19
CA GLN A 142 -24.70 15.71 -7.99
C GLN A 142 -24.69 16.53 -9.27
N GLY A 143 -24.54 15.88 -10.41
CA GLY A 143 -24.57 16.51 -11.73
C GLY A 143 -25.84 16.19 -12.51
N THR A 144 -26.29 17.15 -13.33
CA THR A 144 -27.37 16.97 -14.29
C THR A 144 -26.87 16.55 -15.66
N THR A 145 -25.56 16.72 -15.90
CA THR A 145 -24.84 16.21 -17.07
C THR A 145 -23.67 15.34 -16.59
N ARG A 146 -23.20 14.42 -17.44
CA ARG A 146 -22.03 13.59 -17.11
C ARG A 146 -20.76 14.44 -16.98
N GLU A 147 -20.54 15.37 -17.90
CA GLU A 147 -19.42 16.31 -17.84
C GLU A 147 -19.44 17.16 -16.55
N GLY A 148 -20.62 17.70 -16.16
CA GLY A 148 -20.79 18.45 -14.91
C GLY A 148 -20.50 17.60 -13.69
N THR A 149 -20.91 16.33 -13.70
CA THR A 149 -20.65 15.38 -12.60
C THR A 149 -19.15 15.21 -12.40
N GLU A 150 -18.40 14.93 -13.45
CA GLU A 150 -16.95 14.72 -13.38
C GLU A 150 -16.17 16.00 -13.09
N PHE A 151 -16.61 17.14 -13.62
CA PHE A 151 -16.09 18.44 -13.24
C PHE A 151 -16.27 18.69 -11.73
N GLY A 152 -17.44 18.37 -11.18
CA GLY A 152 -17.73 18.47 -9.74
C GLY A 152 -16.83 17.57 -8.90
N ALA A 153 -16.58 16.34 -9.35
CA ALA A 153 -15.68 15.39 -8.70
C ALA A 153 -14.23 15.93 -8.66
N GLY A 154 -13.73 16.47 -9.78
CA GLY A 154 -12.40 17.08 -9.84
C GLY A 154 -12.29 18.35 -8.98
N TYR A 155 -13.33 19.15 -8.95
CA TYR A 155 -13.39 20.35 -8.10
C TYR A 155 -13.37 19.99 -6.60
N ALA A 156 -14.16 18.99 -6.18
CA ALA A 156 -14.18 18.51 -4.78
C ALA A 156 -12.85 17.87 -4.38
N ALA A 157 -12.24 17.08 -5.29
CA ALA A 157 -10.94 16.47 -5.05
C ALA A 157 -9.85 17.52 -4.81
N ALA A 158 -9.82 18.57 -5.61
CA ALA A 158 -8.89 19.69 -5.42
C ALA A 158 -9.20 20.49 -4.15
N GLN A 159 -10.48 20.64 -3.80
CA GLN A 159 -10.89 21.30 -2.58
C GLN A 159 -10.37 20.60 -1.31
N ASP A 160 -10.24 19.26 -1.36
CA ASP A 160 -9.82 18.49 -0.19
C ASP A 160 -8.35 18.02 -0.24
N ARG A 161 -7.76 17.89 -1.44
CA ARG A 161 -6.47 17.18 -1.62
C ARG A 161 -5.51 17.85 -2.62
N LEU A 162 -5.67 19.14 -2.96
CA LEU A 162 -4.86 19.78 -4.02
C LEU A 162 -3.35 19.57 -3.82
N TRP A 163 -2.82 19.82 -2.62
CA TRP A 163 -1.40 19.63 -2.33
C TRP A 163 -0.96 18.19 -2.53
N LEU A 164 -1.73 17.22 -2.02
CA LEU A 164 -1.43 15.80 -2.15
C LEU A 164 -1.42 15.34 -3.62
N MET A 165 -2.41 15.78 -4.41
CA MET A 165 -2.49 15.47 -5.83
C MET A 165 -1.30 16.02 -6.61
N ASP A 166 -0.91 17.25 -6.31
CA ASP A 166 0.22 17.93 -6.94
C ASP A 166 1.56 17.25 -6.54
N LEU A 167 1.69 16.86 -5.29
CA LEU A 167 2.84 16.10 -4.80
C LEU A 167 2.99 14.77 -5.56
N PHE A 168 1.91 13.99 -5.68
CA PHE A 168 1.94 12.70 -6.38
C PHE A 168 2.12 12.82 -7.89
N ARG A 169 1.62 13.87 -8.53
CA ARG A 169 1.93 14.10 -9.94
C ARG A 169 3.42 14.34 -10.17
N HIS A 170 4.09 15.05 -9.26
CA HIS A 170 5.54 15.27 -9.34
C HIS A 170 6.33 13.99 -9.00
N VAL A 171 5.83 13.13 -8.08
CA VAL A 171 6.38 11.78 -7.90
C VAL A 171 6.29 10.99 -9.21
N GLY A 172 5.09 10.93 -9.80
CA GLY A 172 4.83 10.21 -11.05
C GLY A 172 5.69 10.68 -12.22
N ARG A 173 6.05 11.97 -12.24
CA ARG A 173 6.92 12.57 -13.24
C ARG A 173 8.41 12.47 -12.92
N GLY A 174 8.78 11.95 -11.75
CA GLY A 174 10.17 11.90 -11.28
C GLY A 174 10.74 13.27 -10.97
N GLU A 175 9.95 14.20 -10.45
CA GLU A 175 10.25 15.60 -10.20
C GLU A 175 10.03 16.03 -8.73
N LEU A 176 9.93 15.07 -7.81
CA LEU A 176 9.58 15.31 -6.40
C LEU A 176 10.58 16.25 -5.71
N THR A 177 11.89 16.03 -5.91
CA THR A 177 12.91 16.85 -5.26
C THR A 177 12.94 18.29 -5.77
N SER A 178 12.64 18.51 -7.04
CA SER A 178 12.49 19.84 -7.62
C SER A 178 11.25 20.56 -7.11
N PHE A 179 10.20 19.83 -6.74
CA PHE A 179 8.94 20.36 -6.26
C PHE A 179 8.93 20.55 -4.73
N ALA A 180 9.25 19.52 -3.97
CA ALA A 180 9.06 19.48 -2.52
C ALA A 180 10.33 19.65 -1.68
N GLY A 181 11.50 19.73 -2.33
CA GLY A 181 12.78 19.91 -1.65
C GLY A 181 13.68 18.69 -1.71
N GLY A 182 14.97 18.89 -1.34
CA GLY A 182 16.05 17.93 -1.52
C GLY A 182 16.30 16.97 -0.36
N ALA A 183 15.38 16.83 0.58
CA ALA A 183 15.52 15.91 1.71
C ALA A 183 15.86 14.48 1.24
N ALA A 184 16.67 13.75 2.00
CA ALA A 184 17.16 12.43 1.61
C ALA A 184 16.02 11.42 1.32
N SER A 185 14.92 11.52 2.06
CA SER A 185 13.73 10.69 1.82
C SER A 185 13.08 11.01 0.46
N ASN A 186 12.92 12.28 0.11
CA ASN A 186 12.38 12.70 -1.19
C ASN A 186 13.27 12.19 -2.33
N GLN A 187 14.61 12.30 -2.19
CA GLN A 187 15.54 11.79 -3.19
C GLN A 187 15.41 10.26 -3.36
N GLY A 188 15.37 9.53 -2.24
CA GLY A 188 15.25 8.07 -2.29
C GLY A 188 13.93 7.62 -2.93
N LEU A 189 12.83 8.23 -2.54
CA LEU A 189 11.49 7.90 -3.07
C LEU A 189 11.36 8.22 -4.58
N GLU A 190 11.86 9.36 -5.01
CA GLU A 190 11.90 9.74 -6.42
C GLU A 190 12.73 8.75 -7.25
N GLN A 191 13.88 8.33 -6.72
CA GLN A 191 14.75 7.36 -7.37
C GLN A 191 14.10 5.97 -7.46
N ASP A 192 13.47 5.52 -6.38
CA ASP A 192 12.78 4.21 -6.34
C ASP A 192 11.60 4.17 -7.32
N PHE A 193 10.85 5.26 -7.45
CA PHE A 193 9.78 5.36 -8.43
C PHE A 193 10.33 5.44 -9.86
N PHE A 194 11.33 6.28 -10.13
CA PHE A 194 11.91 6.45 -11.45
C PHE A 194 12.54 5.16 -12.01
N ARG A 195 13.04 4.26 -11.15
CA ARG A 195 13.47 2.91 -11.57
C ARG A 195 12.35 2.07 -12.17
N GLN A 196 11.11 2.27 -11.72
CA GLN A 196 9.96 1.45 -12.09
C GLN A 196 9.15 2.05 -13.25
N ALA A 197 9.10 3.37 -13.35
CA ALA A 197 8.29 4.10 -14.32
C ALA A 197 9.01 5.38 -14.78
N PRO A 198 10.13 5.26 -15.52
CA PRO A 198 10.91 6.41 -16.04
C PRO A 198 10.22 7.02 -17.27
N TYR A 199 8.94 7.38 -17.12
CA TYR A 199 8.12 7.87 -18.23
C TYR A 199 8.47 9.29 -18.65
N ASN A 200 8.40 9.55 -19.95
CA ASN A 200 8.39 10.88 -20.55
C ASN A 200 6.98 11.22 -21.06
N GLU A 201 6.79 12.43 -21.59
CA GLU A 201 5.46 12.87 -22.06
C GLU A 201 4.92 11.99 -23.22
N ALA A 202 5.79 11.45 -24.06
CA ALA A 202 5.38 10.54 -25.14
C ALA A 202 4.89 9.18 -24.58
N ASP A 203 5.50 8.68 -23.50
CA ASP A 203 5.04 7.44 -22.84
C ASP A 203 3.65 7.63 -22.19
N TYR A 204 3.35 8.82 -21.63
CA TYR A 204 2.01 9.13 -21.10
C TYR A 204 0.98 9.27 -22.22
N GLN A 205 1.34 9.99 -23.31
CA GLN A 205 0.45 10.15 -24.47
C GLN A 205 0.13 8.82 -25.14
N ALA A 206 1.11 7.93 -25.24
CA ALA A 206 0.92 6.59 -25.82
C ALA A 206 -0.14 5.76 -25.07
N GLN A 207 -0.28 5.92 -23.75
CA GLN A 207 -1.33 5.24 -22.99
C GLN A 207 -2.72 5.81 -23.33
N ILE A 208 -2.84 7.13 -23.51
CA ILE A 208 -4.09 7.77 -23.96
C ILE A 208 -4.46 7.24 -25.36
N ASP A 209 -3.51 7.22 -26.27
CA ASP A 209 -3.71 6.76 -27.64
C ASP A 209 -4.11 5.27 -27.68
N TYR A 210 -3.54 4.45 -26.79
CA TYR A 210 -3.90 3.04 -26.65
C TYR A 210 -5.35 2.86 -26.18
N ILE A 211 -5.79 3.63 -25.18
CA ILE A 211 -7.20 3.60 -24.71
C ILE A 211 -8.15 4.03 -25.82
N LEU A 212 -7.81 5.05 -26.61
CA LEU A 212 -8.62 5.48 -27.76
C LEU A 212 -8.73 4.39 -28.83
N ALA A 213 -7.65 3.64 -29.08
CA ALA A 213 -7.61 2.60 -30.07
C ALA A 213 -8.33 1.30 -29.66
N THR A 214 -8.26 0.94 -28.37
CA THR A 214 -8.69 -0.38 -27.89
C THR A 214 -9.91 -0.33 -26.95
N GLY A 215 -10.18 0.78 -26.27
CA GLY A 215 -11.23 0.92 -25.24
C GLY A 215 -12.64 1.12 -25.80
N GLY A 216 -12.82 1.23 -27.12
CA GLY A 216 -14.13 1.45 -27.75
C GLY A 216 -14.84 2.72 -27.27
N GLU A 217 -16.16 2.73 -27.25
CA GLU A 217 -16.92 3.90 -26.78
C GLU A 217 -16.74 4.16 -25.28
N ARG A 218 -16.53 3.11 -24.47
CA ARG A 218 -16.26 3.29 -23.03
C ARG A 218 -14.90 3.95 -22.79
N GLY A 219 -13.88 3.58 -23.54
CA GLY A 219 -12.57 4.24 -23.45
C GLY A 219 -12.62 5.71 -23.83
N LYS A 220 -13.33 6.05 -24.92
CA LYS A 220 -13.54 7.45 -25.33
C LYS A 220 -14.29 8.25 -24.24
N GLN A 221 -15.36 7.68 -23.68
CA GLN A 221 -16.11 8.32 -22.61
C GLN A 221 -15.26 8.50 -21.35
N ALA A 222 -14.46 7.49 -20.97
CA ALA A 222 -13.61 7.58 -19.79
C ALA A 222 -12.54 8.66 -19.93
N LEU A 223 -11.99 8.88 -21.12
CA LEU A 223 -11.05 9.99 -21.37
C LEU A 223 -11.75 11.36 -21.36
N ALA A 224 -12.99 11.44 -21.83
CA ALA A 224 -13.80 12.67 -21.74
C ALA A 224 -14.13 12.99 -20.27
N ASP A 225 -14.49 11.98 -19.49
CA ASP A 225 -14.72 12.09 -18.03
C ASP A 225 -13.44 12.57 -17.32
N ALA A 226 -12.29 11.98 -17.64
CA ALA A 226 -11.00 12.38 -17.09
C ALA A 226 -10.63 13.83 -17.43
N GLN A 227 -10.95 14.31 -18.64
CA GLN A 227 -10.72 15.71 -19.00
C GLN A 227 -11.63 16.65 -18.19
N ALA A 228 -12.91 16.32 -18.04
CA ALA A 228 -13.83 17.12 -17.23
C ALA A 228 -13.38 17.17 -15.74
N TYR A 229 -12.86 16.06 -15.23
CA TYR A 229 -12.28 15.99 -13.89
C TYR A 229 -11.05 16.91 -13.75
N VAL A 230 -10.14 16.92 -14.73
CA VAL A 230 -8.99 17.87 -14.79
C VAL A 230 -9.45 19.31 -14.81
N ASP A 231 -10.49 19.63 -15.59
CA ASP A 231 -11.05 20.98 -15.67
C ASP A 231 -11.61 21.44 -14.32
N GLY A 232 -12.24 20.54 -13.58
CA GLY A 232 -12.70 20.78 -12.21
C GLY A 232 -11.56 21.07 -11.23
N ILE A 233 -10.48 20.28 -11.27
CA ILE A 233 -9.27 20.51 -10.47
C ILE A 233 -8.72 21.92 -10.74
N ASN A 234 -8.54 22.27 -12.00
CA ASN A 234 -7.96 23.55 -12.40
C ASN A 234 -8.85 24.75 -12.02
N ALA A 235 -10.18 24.58 -12.11
CA ALA A 235 -11.12 25.59 -11.71
C ALA A 235 -11.02 25.90 -10.20
N TYR A 236 -10.93 24.87 -9.35
CA TYR A 236 -10.71 25.07 -7.92
C TYR A 236 -9.34 25.67 -7.61
N ALA A 237 -8.27 25.16 -8.20
CA ALA A 237 -6.92 25.65 -7.98
C ALA A 237 -6.81 27.14 -8.28
N LYS A 238 -7.44 27.59 -9.40
CA LYS A 238 -7.53 29.00 -9.75
C LYS A 238 -8.32 29.81 -8.71
N LYS A 239 -9.51 29.35 -8.31
CA LYS A 239 -10.35 30.01 -7.30
C LYS A 239 -9.62 30.15 -5.96
N ALA A 240 -8.95 29.08 -5.51
CA ALA A 240 -8.19 29.08 -4.27
C ALA A 240 -7.01 30.05 -4.31
N LYS A 241 -6.28 30.10 -5.44
CA LYS A 241 -5.17 31.03 -5.66
C LYS A 241 -5.65 32.50 -5.63
N ASP A 242 -6.69 32.79 -6.38
CA ASP A 242 -7.25 34.14 -6.47
C ASP A 242 -7.82 34.59 -5.11
N GLY A 243 -8.50 33.69 -4.40
CA GLY A 243 -9.08 33.89 -3.08
C GLY A 243 -8.09 33.88 -1.92
N ARG A 244 -6.82 33.49 -2.14
CA ARG A 244 -5.77 33.33 -1.13
C ARG A 244 -6.07 32.30 -0.05
N TYR A 245 -6.84 31.23 -0.36
CA TYR A 245 -7.13 30.10 0.53
C TYR A 245 -6.60 28.76 -0.04
N PHE A 246 -5.51 28.83 -0.78
CA PHE A 246 -4.79 27.66 -1.26
C PHE A 246 -4.02 26.98 -0.11
N PRO A 247 -3.59 25.71 -0.28
CA PRO A 247 -2.79 24.99 0.71
C PRO A 247 -1.51 25.73 1.10
N GLY A 248 -1.27 25.85 2.41
CA GLY A 248 -0.12 26.59 2.96
C GLY A 248 1.23 25.96 2.62
N GLU A 249 1.24 24.68 2.25
CA GLU A 249 2.43 23.95 1.82
C GLU A 249 3.09 24.59 0.59
N TYR A 250 2.33 25.19 -0.32
CA TYR A 250 2.88 25.93 -1.46
C TYR A 250 3.69 27.15 -1.03
N VAL A 251 3.34 27.75 0.11
CA VAL A 251 4.14 28.84 0.69
C VAL A 251 5.38 28.30 1.37
N LEU A 252 5.25 27.22 2.12
CA LEU A 252 6.33 26.60 2.88
C LEU A 252 7.43 26.05 1.96
N THR A 253 7.06 25.58 0.78
CA THR A 253 7.97 25.07 -0.26
C THR A 253 8.43 26.15 -1.25
N GLY A 254 7.93 27.40 -1.10
CA GLY A 254 8.42 28.55 -1.86
C GLY A 254 7.82 28.71 -3.27
N HIS A 255 6.73 28.02 -3.57
CA HIS A 255 6.00 28.17 -4.84
C HIS A 255 5.14 29.43 -4.88
N ILE A 256 4.60 29.86 -3.74
CA ILE A 256 3.74 31.03 -3.62
C ILE A 256 4.27 31.94 -2.51
N ASP A 257 4.38 33.23 -2.79
CA ASP A 257 4.73 34.25 -1.81
C ASP A 257 3.52 34.62 -0.95
N ALA A 258 3.64 34.46 0.37
CA ALA A 258 2.54 34.69 1.32
C ALA A 258 2.00 36.13 1.33
N ILE A 259 2.82 37.14 1.00
CA ILE A 259 2.46 38.56 1.06
C ILE A 259 1.87 39.03 -0.26
N THR A 260 2.63 38.81 -1.34
CA THR A 260 2.28 39.34 -2.66
C THR A 260 1.34 38.40 -3.44
N ASN A 261 1.17 37.16 -2.99
CA ASN A 261 0.47 36.09 -3.71
C ASN A 261 1.12 35.76 -5.09
N ALA A 262 2.37 36.19 -5.29
CA ALA A 262 3.12 35.87 -6.49
C ALA A 262 3.53 34.39 -6.52
N GLY A 263 3.68 33.82 -7.71
CA GLY A 263 3.93 32.41 -7.97
C GLY A 263 2.72 31.72 -8.60
N GLU A 264 2.86 30.47 -8.97
CA GLU A 264 1.85 29.74 -9.71
C GLU A 264 1.70 28.32 -9.17
N ILE A 265 0.49 27.78 -9.25
CA ILE A 265 0.18 26.35 -9.19
C ILE A 265 0.01 25.93 -10.64
N ALA A 266 0.91 25.07 -11.14
CA ALA A 266 0.87 24.64 -12.53
C ALA A 266 -0.46 23.89 -12.83
N PRO A 267 -1.17 24.23 -13.92
CA PRO A 267 -2.40 23.55 -14.27
C PRO A 267 -2.19 22.05 -14.47
N PHE A 268 -3.16 21.25 -14.02
CA PHE A 268 -3.19 19.83 -14.31
C PHE A 268 -3.53 19.57 -15.78
N LYS A 269 -2.98 18.48 -16.32
CA LYS A 269 -3.23 17.97 -17.66
C LYS A 269 -3.71 16.52 -17.58
N LEU A 270 -4.31 16.01 -18.64
CA LEU A 270 -4.73 14.61 -18.73
C LEU A 270 -3.54 13.64 -18.49
N THR A 271 -2.36 13.96 -19.03
CA THR A 271 -1.14 13.17 -18.80
C THR A 271 -0.66 13.17 -17.35
N ASP A 272 -1.07 14.13 -16.51
CA ASP A 272 -0.79 14.11 -15.08
C ASP A 272 -1.61 13.04 -14.36
N LEU A 273 -2.84 12.76 -14.84
CA LEU A 273 -3.64 11.66 -14.31
C LEU A 273 -2.99 10.30 -14.62
N ILE A 274 -2.35 10.16 -15.78
CA ILE A 274 -1.58 8.96 -16.10
C ILE A 274 -0.37 8.82 -15.18
N ALA A 275 0.33 9.92 -14.89
CA ALA A 275 1.44 9.92 -13.94
C ALA A 275 0.97 9.51 -12.54
N LEU A 276 -0.19 10.01 -12.08
CA LEU A 276 -0.82 9.61 -10.81
C LEU A 276 -1.24 8.13 -10.81
N ALA A 277 -1.85 7.64 -11.90
CA ALA A 277 -2.21 6.23 -12.06
C ALA A 277 -0.97 5.32 -11.98
N SER A 278 0.16 5.75 -12.53
CA SER A 278 1.44 5.02 -12.44
C SER A 278 1.94 4.93 -10.99
N VAL A 279 1.76 5.98 -10.18
CA VAL A 279 2.06 5.96 -8.73
C VAL A 279 1.16 4.96 -8.00
N VAL A 280 -0.14 4.97 -8.27
CA VAL A 280 -1.10 4.01 -7.69
C VAL A 280 -0.74 2.58 -8.08
N GLY A 281 -0.38 2.34 -9.34
CA GLY A 281 0.09 1.05 -9.83
C GLY A 281 1.34 0.56 -9.11
N ALA A 282 2.32 1.44 -8.91
CA ALA A 282 3.55 1.11 -8.18
C ALA A 282 3.30 0.80 -6.70
N LEU A 283 2.31 1.47 -6.09
CA LEU A 283 1.94 1.24 -4.69
C LEU A 283 1.20 -0.09 -4.47
N PHE A 284 0.26 -0.45 -5.36
CA PHE A 284 -0.72 -1.51 -5.04
C PHE A 284 -1.00 -2.49 -6.18
N GLY A 285 -0.72 -2.11 -7.42
CA GLY A 285 -1.22 -2.81 -8.61
C GLY A 285 -0.23 -3.74 -9.31
N ASN A 286 1.02 -3.79 -8.88
CA ASN A 286 2.07 -4.60 -9.49
C ASN A 286 2.40 -5.84 -8.65
N GLY A 287 2.93 -6.87 -9.31
CA GLY A 287 3.41 -8.09 -8.67
C GLY A 287 4.50 -8.76 -9.50
N GLY A 288 5.18 -9.73 -8.92
CA GLY A 288 6.33 -10.40 -9.54
C GLY A 288 7.64 -9.62 -9.38
N GLY A 289 8.65 -10.03 -10.11
CA GLY A 289 10.01 -9.51 -9.99
C GLY A 289 10.76 -10.11 -8.80
N GLY A 290 12.06 -9.78 -8.71
CA GLY A 290 12.94 -10.34 -7.67
C GLY A 290 13.62 -11.65 -8.08
N GLU A 291 13.58 -12.00 -9.37
CA GLU A 291 14.18 -13.25 -9.88
C GLU A 291 15.71 -13.23 -9.76
N VAL A 292 16.37 -12.06 -9.81
CA VAL A 292 17.83 -11.94 -9.57
C VAL A 292 18.13 -12.30 -8.10
N GLU A 293 17.41 -11.72 -7.15
CA GLU A 293 17.55 -12.02 -5.71
C GLU A 293 17.19 -13.49 -5.42
N GLY A 294 16.16 -14.01 -6.11
CA GLY A 294 15.81 -15.43 -6.11
C GLY A 294 16.94 -16.33 -6.57
N ALA A 295 17.58 -15.97 -7.70
CA ALA A 295 18.74 -16.70 -8.24
C ALA A 295 19.95 -16.63 -7.30
N LEU A 296 20.24 -15.49 -6.69
CA LEU A 296 21.35 -15.34 -5.73
C LEU A 296 21.13 -16.21 -4.48
N SER A 297 19.92 -16.23 -3.93
CA SER A 297 19.59 -17.10 -2.79
C SER A 297 19.63 -18.58 -3.15
N MET A 298 19.21 -18.94 -4.37
CA MET A 298 19.36 -20.32 -4.88
C MET A 298 20.82 -20.73 -5.02
N LEU A 299 21.67 -19.85 -5.57
CA LEU A 299 23.12 -20.10 -5.67
C LEU A 299 23.75 -20.31 -4.29
N ALA A 300 23.41 -19.49 -3.30
CA ALA A 300 23.89 -19.65 -1.91
C ALA A 300 23.46 -21.01 -1.32
N ALA A 301 22.23 -21.44 -1.57
CA ALA A 301 21.76 -22.76 -1.16
C ALA A 301 22.50 -23.90 -1.86
N GLN A 302 22.72 -23.77 -3.17
CA GLN A 302 23.48 -24.78 -3.98
C GLN A 302 24.95 -24.85 -3.58
N GLN A 303 25.56 -23.71 -3.25
CA GLN A 303 26.95 -23.67 -2.78
C GLN A 303 27.11 -24.43 -1.45
N LYS A 304 26.12 -24.29 -0.56
CA LYS A 304 26.15 -24.94 0.76
C LYS A 304 25.83 -26.44 0.69
N TYR A 305 24.83 -26.85 -0.06
CA TYR A 305 24.29 -28.22 -0.03
C TYR A 305 24.51 -29.02 -1.30
N GLY A 306 25.18 -28.45 -2.32
CA GLY A 306 25.27 -29.02 -3.66
C GLY A 306 24.03 -28.71 -4.51
N LEU A 307 24.14 -28.90 -5.81
CA LEU A 307 23.16 -28.44 -6.80
C LEU A 307 21.76 -28.98 -6.52
N ALA A 308 21.57 -30.27 -6.35
CA ALA A 308 20.24 -30.87 -6.20
C ALA A 308 19.61 -30.56 -4.85
N GLU A 309 20.34 -30.75 -3.76
CA GLU A 309 19.81 -30.53 -2.41
C GLU A 309 19.63 -29.06 -2.11
N GLY A 310 20.57 -28.21 -2.54
CA GLY A 310 20.44 -26.75 -2.40
C GLY A 310 19.22 -26.20 -3.14
N THR A 311 18.90 -26.71 -4.32
CA THR A 311 17.66 -26.35 -5.04
C THR A 311 16.42 -26.73 -4.24
N LYS A 312 16.35 -27.94 -3.65
CA LYS A 312 15.22 -28.37 -2.80
C LYS A 312 15.07 -27.48 -1.56
N VAL A 313 16.19 -27.15 -0.91
CA VAL A 313 16.20 -26.23 0.25
C VAL A 313 15.60 -24.89 -0.14
N TRP A 314 16.11 -24.26 -1.20
CA TRP A 314 15.61 -22.98 -1.69
C TRP A 314 14.10 -23.03 -2.03
N GLU A 315 13.64 -24.08 -2.73
CA GLU A 315 12.24 -24.27 -3.10
C GLU A 315 11.34 -24.42 -1.87
N SER A 316 11.78 -25.12 -0.83
CA SER A 316 10.98 -25.31 0.39
C SER A 316 10.74 -23.99 1.15
N PHE A 317 11.68 -23.04 1.08
CA PHE A 317 11.48 -21.69 1.63
C PHE A 317 10.60 -20.79 0.74
N ARG A 318 10.45 -21.10 -0.55
CA ARG A 318 9.56 -20.31 -1.42
C ARG A 318 8.09 -20.49 -1.10
N GLN A 319 7.66 -21.68 -0.70
CA GLN A 319 6.25 -22.00 -0.37
C GLN A 319 5.23 -21.54 -1.44
N ARG A 320 5.60 -21.66 -2.72
CA ARG A 320 4.80 -21.12 -3.84
C ARG A 320 3.38 -21.66 -3.90
N ASN A 321 3.22 -22.93 -3.62
CA ASN A 321 1.95 -23.66 -3.70
C ASN A 321 1.75 -24.54 -2.47
N ASP A 322 1.94 -23.93 -1.28
CA ASP A 322 1.83 -24.66 -0.02
C ASP A 322 0.42 -25.23 0.17
N PRO A 323 0.26 -26.53 0.41
CA PRO A 323 -1.05 -27.16 0.56
C PRO A 323 -1.75 -26.83 1.87
N GLU A 324 -1.06 -26.24 2.86
CA GLU A 324 -1.62 -25.81 4.14
C GLU A 324 -1.98 -24.32 4.15
N ALA A 325 -1.65 -23.56 3.10
CA ALA A 325 -1.98 -22.15 3.02
C ALA A 325 -3.49 -21.92 2.96
N VAL A 326 -3.96 -20.92 3.71
CA VAL A 326 -5.36 -20.45 3.64
C VAL A 326 -5.63 -19.81 2.27
N LEU A 327 -6.72 -20.21 1.63
CA LEU A 327 -7.11 -19.79 0.29
C LEU A 327 -8.31 -18.84 0.32
N THR A 328 -8.29 -17.80 -0.53
CA THR A 328 -9.46 -16.95 -0.76
C THR A 328 -10.57 -17.72 -1.53
N VAL A 329 -10.18 -18.44 -2.59
CA VAL A 329 -11.09 -19.37 -3.30
C VAL A 329 -10.79 -20.79 -2.83
N HIS A 330 -11.75 -21.39 -2.13
CA HIS A 330 -11.62 -22.70 -1.48
C HIS A 330 -12.72 -23.71 -1.87
N ASP A 331 -13.34 -23.51 -3.05
CA ASP A 331 -14.33 -24.42 -3.62
C ASP A 331 -13.74 -25.71 -4.23
N GLY A 332 -12.41 -25.88 -4.10
CA GLY A 332 -11.67 -27.03 -4.61
C GLY A 332 -11.19 -26.91 -6.05
N LYS A 333 -11.56 -25.85 -6.78
CA LYS A 333 -11.05 -25.60 -8.12
C LYS A 333 -9.60 -25.14 -8.10
N GLY A 334 -8.81 -25.61 -9.07
CA GLY A 334 -7.46 -25.14 -9.33
C GLY A 334 -7.43 -24.12 -10.45
N PHE A 335 -6.50 -23.16 -10.32
CA PHE A 335 -6.26 -22.11 -11.32
C PHE A 335 -4.75 -22.05 -11.64
N PRO A 336 -4.23 -22.93 -12.51
CA PRO A 336 -2.81 -22.99 -12.82
C PRO A 336 -2.29 -21.68 -13.41
N TYR A 337 -1.36 -21.04 -12.73
CA TYR A 337 -0.66 -19.85 -13.20
C TYR A 337 0.71 -19.71 -12.52
N ALA A 338 1.73 -19.33 -13.30
CA ALA A 338 3.09 -19.11 -12.82
C ALA A 338 3.68 -20.30 -12.03
N ASP A 339 3.29 -21.53 -12.39
CA ASP A 339 3.81 -22.74 -11.79
C ASP A 339 5.24 -23.03 -12.25
N LYS A 340 6.01 -23.70 -11.38
CA LYS A 340 7.33 -24.21 -11.74
C LYS A 340 7.20 -25.33 -12.76
N PRO A 341 7.86 -25.26 -13.92
CA PRO A 341 7.87 -26.36 -14.88
C PRO A 341 8.68 -27.58 -14.36
N ALA A 342 8.26 -28.78 -14.71
CA ALA A 342 8.98 -30.02 -14.34
C ALA A 342 10.42 -30.04 -14.87
N SER A 343 10.67 -29.41 -16.02
CA SER A 343 12.01 -29.28 -16.65
C SER A 343 12.20 -27.82 -17.09
N PRO A 344 12.77 -26.96 -16.21
CA PRO A 344 13.03 -25.56 -16.53
C PRO A 344 13.91 -25.40 -17.78
N LYS A 345 13.54 -24.44 -18.65
CA LYS A 345 14.28 -24.08 -19.87
C LYS A 345 14.57 -22.59 -19.87
N GLY A 346 15.64 -22.20 -20.56
CA GLY A 346 15.97 -20.80 -20.74
C GLY A 346 16.42 -20.06 -19.47
N THR A 347 16.64 -20.76 -18.36
CA THR A 347 17.12 -20.12 -17.13
C THR A 347 18.48 -19.49 -17.34
N ALA A 348 18.65 -18.24 -16.88
CA ALA A 348 19.87 -17.45 -17.04
C ALA A 348 20.46 -17.07 -15.67
N MET A 349 21.01 -18.08 -14.99
CA MET A 349 21.66 -17.89 -13.68
C MET A 349 22.90 -17.02 -13.81
N PRO A 350 23.11 -16.03 -12.93
CA PRO A 350 24.33 -15.24 -12.93
C PRO A 350 25.55 -16.07 -12.52
N ASP A 351 26.69 -15.76 -13.07
CA ASP A 351 27.96 -16.29 -12.57
C ASP A 351 28.19 -15.77 -11.13
N PRO A 352 28.71 -16.59 -10.21
CA PRO A 352 28.91 -16.18 -8.82
C PRO A 352 29.72 -14.88 -8.68
N GLY A 353 29.18 -13.92 -7.92
CA GLY A 353 29.84 -12.63 -7.65
C GLY A 353 29.83 -11.64 -8.83
N SER A 354 29.19 -11.96 -9.95
CA SER A 354 29.18 -11.09 -11.14
C SER A 354 28.13 -9.99 -11.11
N VAL A 355 27.07 -10.13 -10.32
CA VAL A 355 25.91 -9.22 -10.29
C VAL A 355 26.28 -7.87 -9.67
N THR A 356 25.95 -6.80 -10.38
CA THR A 356 26.04 -5.42 -9.89
C THR A 356 24.76 -4.67 -10.26
N ALA A 357 24.25 -3.86 -9.34
CA ALA A 357 23.09 -3.02 -9.61
C ALA A 357 23.41 -1.98 -10.70
N GLU A 358 22.45 -1.70 -11.61
CA GLU A 358 22.58 -0.62 -12.58
C GLU A 358 22.60 0.75 -11.87
N PRO A 359 23.61 1.60 -12.10
CA PRO A 359 23.65 2.94 -11.53
C PRO A 359 22.45 3.78 -12.00
N LEU A 360 21.89 4.57 -11.12
CA LEU A 360 20.75 5.45 -11.42
C LEU A 360 21.12 6.92 -11.40
N VAL A 361 21.95 7.35 -10.44
CA VAL A 361 22.21 8.75 -10.14
C VAL A 361 23.59 9.16 -10.67
N TYR A 362 23.61 10.23 -11.45
CA TYR A 362 24.79 10.80 -12.09
C TYR A 362 24.85 12.30 -11.81
N ASP A 363 26.01 12.92 -12.07
CA ASP A 363 26.22 14.36 -12.06
C ASP A 363 25.71 15.02 -10.76
N ARG A 364 25.89 14.36 -9.61
CA ARG A 364 25.42 14.87 -8.32
C ARG A 364 26.24 16.07 -7.87
N GLU A 365 25.56 17.17 -7.60
CA GLU A 365 26.10 18.36 -6.99
C GLU A 365 25.41 18.63 -5.65
N GLY A 366 26.17 19.06 -4.63
CA GLY A 366 25.67 19.29 -3.27
C GLY A 366 25.68 18.02 -2.40
N SER A 367 25.38 18.18 -1.11
CA SER A 367 25.37 17.10 -0.12
C SER A 367 23.96 16.54 0.05
N ALA A 368 23.85 15.21 0.15
CA ALA A 368 22.62 14.54 0.58
C ALA A 368 22.43 14.58 2.13
N THR A 369 23.44 15.08 2.86
CA THR A 369 23.40 15.18 4.31
C THR A 369 22.80 16.52 4.70
N PRO A 370 21.87 16.59 5.67
CA PRO A 370 21.46 17.86 6.26
C PRO A 370 22.73 18.62 6.70
N ALA A 371 22.82 19.91 6.36
CA ALA A 371 23.92 20.71 6.83
C ALA A 371 23.93 20.58 8.36
N LYS A 372 25.00 19.98 8.95
CA LYS A 372 25.21 20.05 10.38
C LYS A 372 25.00 21.50 10.76
N ALA A 373 24.18 21.76 11.76
CA ALA A 373 23.87 23.08 12.26
C ALA A 373 25.16 23.84 12.58
N GLY A 374 25.80 24.40 11.55
CA GLY A 374 26.88 25.35 11.68
C GLY A 374 26.30 26.62 12.25
N ALA A 375 27.04 27.25 13.18
CA ALA A 375 26.65 28.43 13.95
C ALA A 375 25.68 29.36 13.20
N ARG A 376 24.40 29.26 13.55
CA ARG A 376 23.34 30.11 13.03
C ARG A 376 23.53 31.51 13.55
N THR A 377 23.75 32.47 12.67
CA THR A 377 23.49 33.87 12.99
C THR A 377 21.97 33.99 13.21
N THR A 378 21.58 33.87 14.45
CA THR A 378 20.18 33.96 14.88
C THR A 378 19.69 35.40 14.77
N VAL A 379 19.03 35.71 13.68
CA VAL A 379 17.95 36.69 13.74
C VAL A 379 16.81 35.99 14.49
N LYS A 380 16.52 36.42 15.73
CA LYS A 380 15.38 35.89 16.50
C LYS A 380 14.08 36.19 15.73
N ALA A 381 13.66 35.22 14.93
CA ALA A 381 12.28 35.16 14.44
C ALA A 381 11.35 34.90 15.66
N PRO A 382 10.09 35.37 15.64
CA PRO A 382 9.16 35.02 16.70
C PRO A 382 9.14 33.51 16.91
N ALA A 383 9.28 33.06 18.17
CA ALA A 383 9.42 31.63 18.53
C ALA A 383 8.35 30.70 17.94
N LYS A 384 7.18 31.25 17.54
CA LYS A 384 6.09 30.50 16.90
C LYS A 384 6.39 30.09 15.45
N LEU A 385 7.19 30.86 14.70
CA LEU A 385 7.53 30.54 13.29
C LEU A 385 8.66 29.49 13.20
N ASP A 386 9.43 29.32 14.26
CA ASP A 386 10.42 28.23 14.29
C ASP A 386 9.76 26.85 14.22
N LYS A 387 8.47 26.73 14.56
CA LYS A 387 7.67 25.50 14.45
C LYS A 387 7.34 25.07 12.99
N LEU A 388 7.50 25.96 12.02
CA LEU A 388 7.32 25.67 10.58
C LEU A 388 8.64 25.38 9.86
N ARG A 389 9.79 25.62 10.52
CA ARG A 389 11.10 25.40 9.93
C ARG A 389 11.46 23.93 9.93
N GLY A 390 11.87 23.46 8.76
CA GLY A 390 12.38 22.09 8.62
C GLY A 390 11.34 20.99 8.87
N ILE A 391 10.04 21.29 8.74
CA ILE A 391 9.00 20.27 8.92
C ILE A 391 9.06 19.17 7.84
N TYR A 392 9.81 19.39 6.77
CA TYR A 392 10.10 18.45 5.70
C TYR A 392 11.59 18.11 5.59
N ASP A 393 12.40 18.36 6.64
CA ASP A 393 13.82 17.99 6.63
C ASP A 393 14.01 16.46 6.46
N ASP A 394 13.02 15.65 6.91
CA ASP A 394 12.96 14.21 6.71
C ASP A 394 12.19 13.79 5.44
N GLY A 395 11.78 14.77 4.63
CA GLY A 395 10.97 14.57 3.42
C GLY A 395 9.46 14.74 3.64
N VAL A 396 8.72 14.86 2.53
CA VAL A 396 7.24 15.02 2.52
C VAL A 396 6.50 13.71 2.47
N LEU A 397 7.18 12.63 2.08
CA LEU A 397 6.64 11.27 1.99
C LEU A 397 7.65 10.29 2.60
N PRO A 398 7.18 9.18 3.20
CA PRO A 398 8.09 8.17 3.75
C PRO A 398 8.91 7.52 2.64
N ARG A 399 10.21 7.38 2.87
CA ARG A 399 11.15 6.79 1.91
C ARG A 399 10.76 5.39 1.45
N ASP A 400 10.13 4.62 2.32
CA ASP A 400 9.73 3.24 2.09
C ASP A 400 8.35 3.09 1.40
N LEU A 401 7.76 4.20 0.92
CA LEU A 401 6.41 4.22 0.32
C LEU A 401 6.26 3.22 -0.85
N PHE A 402 7.31 3.03 -1.64
CA PHE A 402 7.33 2.08 -2.78
C PHE A 402 8.06 0.77 -2.48
N SER A 403 8.35 0.45 -1.21
CA SER A 403 9.00 -0.81 -0.90
C SER A 403 8.13 -2.01 -1.33
N ARG A 404 8.76 -3.02 -1.92
CA ARG A 404 8.11 -4.15 -2.64
C ARG A 404 7.21 -5.05 -1.77
N LYS A 405 7.17 -4.86 -0.45
CA LYS A 405 6.55 -5.80 0.48
C LYS A 405 5.22 -5.28 1.04
N LYS A 406 4.45 -4.52 0.26
CA LYS A 406 3.17 -3.95 0.71
C LYS A 406 1.98 -4.61 0.02
N GLY A 407 1.47 -5.68 0.61
CA GLY A 407 0.08 -6.04 0.44
C GLY A 407 -0.69 -5.48 1.63
N MET A 408 -1.68 -4.64 1.38
CA MET A 408 -2.48 -4.03 2.45
C MET A 408 -3.91 -4.01 1.99
N SER A 409 -4.76 -4.75 2.64
CA SER A 409 -6.23 -4.71 2.51
C SER A 409 -6.82 -5.96 3.12
N ASN A 410 -8.06 -5.92 3.53
CA ASN A 410 -8.78 -7.10 3.98
C ASN A 410 -10.21 -7.15 3.48
N ALA A 411 -10.73 -8.35 3.38
CA ALA A 411 -12.12 -8.63 3.05
C ALA A 411 -12.62 -9.83 3.83
N LEU A 412 -13.82 -9.68 4.38
CA LEU A 412 -14.64 -10.72 4.96
C LEU A 412 -16.00 -10.60 4.31
N VAL A 413 -16.43 -11.63 3.58
CA VAL A 413 -17.74 -11.65 2.91
C VAL A 413 -18.42 -12.96 3.24
N VAL A 414 -19.66 -12.92 3.72
CA VAL A 414 -20.45 -14.11 4.09
C VAL A 414 -21.70 -14.17 3.25
N SER A 415 -21.91 -15.32 2.62
CA SER A 415 -23.10 -15.60 1.81
C SER A 415 -24.39 -15.52 2.65
N GLY A 416 -25.49 -15.05 2.05
CA GLY A 416 -26.79 -14.91 2.69
C GLY A 416 -27.33 -16.18 3.35
N LYS A 417 -26.89 -17.35 2.90
CA LYS A 417 -27.24 -18.65 3.50
C LYS A 417 -26.88 -18.72 4.99
N TYR A 418 -25.84 -18.03 5.44
CA TYR A 418 -25.32 -18.10 6.80
C TYR A 418 -25.61 -16.86 7.65
N THR A 419 -26.23 -15.85 7.10
CA THR A 419 -26.53 -14.58 7.78
C THR A 419 -27.88 -14.63 8.47
N ALA A 420 -28.09 -13.72 9.43
CA ALA A 420 -29.36 -13.59 10.15
C ALA A 420 -30.50 -13.05 9.28
N SER A 421 -30.16 -12.20 8.32
CA SER A 421 -31.12 -11.57 7.42
C SER A 421 -31.44 -12.41 6.18
N GLY A 422 -30.67 -13.47 5.89
CA GLY A 422 -30.72 -14.20 4.64
C GLY A 422 -30.09 -13.47 3.46
N LYS A 423 -29.39 -12.33 3.70
CA LYS A 423 -28.72 -11.52 2.69
C LYS A 423 -27.22 -11.52 2.93
N PRO A 424 -26.37 -11.44 1.90
CA PRO A 424 -24.93 -11.33 2.09
C PRO A 424 -24.52 -10.14 2.96
N VAL A 425 -23.49 -10.37 3.79
CA VAL A 425 -22.87 -9.34 4.62
C VAL A 425 -21.39 -9.26 4.27
N ALA A 426 -20.86 -8.03 4.13
CA ALA A 426 -19.44 -7.81 3.88
C ALA A 426 -18.86 -6.77 4.83
N VAL A 427 -17.62 -7.04 5.28
CA VAL A 427 -16.73 -6.10 5.95
C VAL A 427 -15.41 -6.11 5.20
N PHE A 428 -15.09 -5.02 4.50
CA PHE A 428 -13.92 -4.99 3.65
C PHE A 428 -13.39 -3.56 3.44
N GLY A 429 -12.18 -3.48 2.90
CA GLY A 429 -11.59 -2.22 2.47
C GLY A 429 -10.07 -2.28 2.31
N PRO A 430 -9.49 -1.28 1.64
CA PRO A 430 -8.07 -1.14 1.50
C PRO A 430 -7.42 -0.72 2.83
N GLN A 431 -6.20 -1.19 3.03
CA GLN A 431 -5.32 -0.77 4.11
C GLN A 431 -4.12 -0.06 3.47
N THR A 432 -4.26 1.25 3.23
CA THR A 432 -3.31 2.06 2.47
C THR A 432 -2.25 2.75 3.32
N GLY A 433 -2.14 2.38 4.58
CA GLY A 433 -1.32 3.08 5.58
C GLY A 433 -2.06 4.31 6.17
N TYR A 434 -1.43 4.94 7.15
CA TYR A 434 -2.01 6.04 7.91
C TYR A 434 -1.29 7.33 7.57
N PHE A 435 -1.97 8.22 6.83
CA PHE A 435 -1.44 9.48 6.32
C PHE A 435 -2.34 10.65 6.72
N ALA A 436 -1.77 11.84 6.82
CA ALA A 436 -2.47 13.09 7.08
C ALA A 436 -2.05 14.17 6.08
N PRO A 437 -2.89 14.49 5.07
CA PRO A 437 -4.16 13.86 4.73
C PRO A 437 -4.02 12.43 4.24
N GLN A 438 -5.11 11.64 4.32
CA GLN A 438 -5.11 10.27 3.82
C GLN A 438 -4.93 10.25 2.29
N LEU A 439 -4.25 9.23 1.75
CA LEU A 439 -4.04 9.04 0.31
C LEU A 439 -5.37 8.87 -0.45
N LEU A 440 -6.32 8.22 0.19
CA LEU A 440 -7.69 8.10 -0.28
C LEU A 440 -8.52 9.32 0.12
N MET A 441 -9.53 9.61 -0.67
CA MET A 441 -10.61 10.52 -0.32
C MET A 441 -11.96 9.83 -0.44
N LEU A 442 -12.85 10.10 0.49
CA LEU A 442 -14.22 9.62 0.49
C LEU A 442 -15.12 10.61 -0.26
N GLN A 443 -15.99 10.11 -1.12
CA GLN A 443 -16.90 10.92 -1.92
C GLN A 443 -18.14 10.13 -2.34
N GLU A 444 -19.19 10.85 -2.67
CA GLU A 444 -20.36 10.33 -3.40
C GLU A 444 -20.47 11.05 -4.74
N ILE A 445 -20.69 10.30 -5.82
CA ILE A 445 -20.83 10.81 -7.18
C ILE A 445 -22.15 10.31 -7.76
N GLN A 446 -23.05 11.23 -8.13
CA GLN A 446 -24.36 10.94 -8.72
C GLN A 446 -24.55 11.76 -9.99
N GLY A 447 -24.80 11.09 -11.11
CA GLY A 447 -25.06 11.74 -12.38
C GLY A 447 -25.42 10.76 -13.48
N PRO A 448 -25.64 11.22 -14.73
CA PRO A 448 -26.00 10.33 -15.84
C PRO A 448 -24.96 9.23 -16.07
N GLY A 449 -25.36 7.95 -15.81
CA GLY A 449 -24.51 6.76 -15.95
C GLY A 449 -23.47 6.59 -14.85
N ILE A 450 -23.55 7.33 -13.75
CA ILE A 450 -22.67 7.19 -12.58
C ILE A 450 -23.52 7.27 -11.31
N SER A 451 -23.36 6.29 -10.44
CA SER A 451 -24.00 6.30 -9.11
C SER A 451 -23.17 5.48 -8.15
N ALA A 452 -22.32 6.14 -7.36
CA ALA A 452 -21.43 5.46 -6.43
C ALA A 452 -21.06 6.34 -5.23
N ARG A 453 -20.74 5.69 -4.09
CA ARG A 453 -20.14 6.28 -2.91
C ARG A 453 -18.99 5.40 -2.43
N GLY A 454 -17.89 5.99 -2.02
CA GLY A 454 -16.75 5.28 -1.46
C GLY A 454 -15.46 6.07 -1.60
N ALA A 455 -14.35 5.36 -1.57
CA ALA A 455 -13.02 5.93 -1.58
C ALA A 455 -12.32 5.79 -2.94
N SER A 456 -11.50 6.78 -3.25
CA SER A 456 -10.64 6.82 -4.43
C SER A 456 -9.31 7.47 -4.07
N PHE A 457 -8.25 7.13 -4.82
CA PHE A 457 -7.01 7.92 -4.75
C PHE A 457 -7.27 9.33 -5.26
N ALA A 458 -6.84 10.31 -4.46
CA ALA A 458 -6.92 11.70 -4.87
C ALA A 458 -6.13 11.95 -6.17
N GLY A 459 -6.78 12.61 -7.12
CA GLY A 459 -6.22 12.90 -8.44
C GLY A 459 -6.55 11.88 -9.55
N VAL A 460 -7.07 10.70 -9.19
CA VAL A 460 -7.64 9.71 -10.13
C VAL A 460 -9.02 9.25 -9.68
N GLY A 461 -9.73 10.11 -8.97
CA GLY A 461 -11.03 9.84 -8.33
C GLY A 461 -12.25 10.24 -9.17
N MET A 462 -12.15 10.32 -10.50
CA MET A 462 -13.31 10.48 -11.37
C MET A 462 -14.34 9.35 -11.20
N TYR A 463 -13.89 8.20 -10.77
CA TYR A 463 -14.73 7.06 -10.40
C TYR A 463 -14.39 6.61 -8.98
N VAL A 464 -15.40 6.18 -8.22
CA VAL A 464 -15.19 5.48 -6.95
C VAL A 464 -14.46 4.18 -7.23
N GLN A 465 -13.29 4.00 -6.65
CA GLN A 465 -12.46 2.82 -6.88
C GLN A 465 -12.85 1.67 -5.95
N LEU A 466 -13.25 1.98 -4.72
CA LEU A 466 -13.59 1.04 -3.65
C LEU A 466 -14.81 1.60 -2.92
N GLY A 467 -15.95 0.92 -2.99
CA GLY A 467 -17.17 1.53 -2.45
C GLY A 467 -18.43 0.72 -2.73
N ARG A 468 -19.52 1.42 -2.93
CA ARG A 468 -20.82 0.86 -3.29
C ARG A 468 -21.52 1.64 -4.41
N GLY A 469 -22.31 0.94 -5.18
CA GLY A 469 -23.33 1.49 -6.06
C GLY A 469 -24.69 1.55 -5.36
N GLN A 470 -25.76 1.54 -6.16
CA GLN A 470 -27.13 1.62 -5.65
C GLN A 470 -27.51 0.38 -4.82
N ASP A 471 -27.21 -0.81 -5.29
CA ASP A 471 -27.63 -2.10 -4.73
C ASP A 471 -26.52 -3.15 -4.64
N TYR A 472 -25.26 -2.75 -4.79
CA TYR A 472 -24.08 -3.60 -4.67
C TYR A 472 -22.92 -2.84 -4.08
N ALA A 473 -21.97 -3.56 -3.47
CA ALA A 473 -20.71 -3.01 -2.99
C ALA A 473 -19.54 -3.81 -3.54
N TRP A 474 -18.40 -3.15 -3.66
CA TRP A 474 -17.14 -3.76 -4.08
C TRP A 474 -15.95 -3.24 -3.29
N SER A 475 -14.95 -4.08 -3.16
CA SER A 475 -13.64 -3.70 -2.62
C SER A 475 -12.57 -4.60 -3.21
N ALA A 476 -11.31 -4.19 -3.02
CA ALA A 476 -10.17 -4.96 -3.47
C ALA A 476 -9.17 -5.21 -2.35
N THR A 477 -8.43 -6.32 -2.49
CA THR A 477 -7.16 -6.53 -1.80
C THR A 477 -6.05 -6.71 -2.83
N THR A 478 -4.82 -6.31 -2.52
CA THR A 478 -3.68 -6.58 -3.39
C THR A 478 -3.46 -8.09 -3.51
N SER A 479 -3.26 -8.56 -4.73
CA SER A 479 -3.02 -9.98 -5.02
C SER A 479 -1.55 -10.31 -5.27
N ALA A 480 -0.78 -9.33 -5.74
CA ALA A 480 0.66 -9.44 -6.02
C ALA A 480 1.05 -10.67 -6.87
N GLN A 481 0.18 -11.10 -7.81
CA GLN A 481 0.52 -12.19 -8.72
C GLN A 481 1.69 -11.81 -9.63
N ASP A 482 2.31 -12.83 -10.19
CA ASP A 482 3.55 -12.72 -10.94
C ASP A 482 3.32 -12.22 -12.37
N VAL A 483 3.32 -10.89 -12.53
CA VAL A 483 3.15 -10.18 -13.82
C VAL A 483 4.41 -9.44 -14.27
N THR A 484 5.58 -9.85 -13.75
CA THR A 484 6.88 -9.25 -14.08
C THR A 484 7.91 -10.34 -14.22
N ASP A 485 8.66 -10.37 -15.32
CA ASP A 485 9.78 -11.28 -15.53
C ASP A 485 11.10 -10.54 -15.67
N THR A 486 12.19 -11.18 -15.23
CA THR A 486 13.56 -10.71 -15.46
C THR A 486 14.17 -11.43 -16.68
N TYR A 487 14.53 -10.66 -17.69
CA TYR A 487 15.26 -11.17 -18.85
C TYR A 487 16.76 -10.85 -18.76
N ALA A 488 17.60 -11.85 -19.06
CA ALA A 488 19.05 -11.70 -19.25
C ALA A 488 19.32 -11.37 -20.70
N VAL A 489 19.57 -10.12 -21.00
CA VAL A 489 19.80 -9.59 -22.35
C VAL A 489 21.29 -9.63 -22.65
N GLU A 490 21.74 -10.41 -23.64
CA GLU A 490 23.16 -10.48 -24.04
C GLU A 490 23.62 -9.13 -24.56
N LEU A 491 24.73 -8.63 -24.05
CA LEU A 491 25.33 -7.37 -24.50
C LEU A 491 26.14 -7.58 -25.78
N CYS A 492 26.21 -6.53 -26.58
CA CYS A 492 26.95 -6.54 -27.84
C CYS A 492 27.65 -5.20 -28.09
N SER A 493 28.57 -5.19 -29.06
CA SER A 493 29.19 -3.97 -29.61
C SER A 493 28.84 -3.85 -31.09
N PRO A 494 28.44 -2.67 -31.58
CA PRO A 494 28.04 -2.49 -32.99
C PRO A 494 29.19 -2.66 -33.98
N ASP A 495 30.43 -2.51 -33.52
CA ASP A 495 31.66 -2.75 -34.31
C ASP A 495 32.15 -4.21 -34.29
N GLY A 496 31.40 -5.11 -33.62
CA GLY A 496 31.77 -6.53 -33.47
C GLY A 496 32.85 -6.82 -32.43
N SER A 497 33.36 -5.81 -31.70
CA SER A 497 34.29 -6.03 -30.61
C SER A 497 33.61 -6.77 -29.42
N ALA A 498 34.40 -7.36 -28.52
CA ALA A 498 33.85 -8.01 -27.33
C ALA A 498 33.21 -6.96 -26.40
N PRO A 499 31.92 -7.11 -26.01
CA PRO A 499 31.27 -6.16 -25.12
C PRO A 499 31.81 -6.30 -23.68
N THR A 500 31.80 -5.18 -22.96
CA THR A 500 31.96 -5.16 -21.49
C THR A 500 30.61 -5.21 -20.78
N LYS A 501 30.60 -5.39 -19.45
CA LYS A 501 29.35 -5.32 -18.65
C LYS A 501 28.67 -3.95 -18.75
N ASP A 502 29.41 -2.88 -19.05
CA ASP A 502 28.89 -1.51 -19.14
C ASP A 502 28.40 -1.14 -20.54
N ALA A 503 28.41 -2.09 -21.50
CA ALA A 503 27.93 -1.83 -22.85
C ALA A 503 26.46 -1.39 -22.87
N THR A 504 26.14 -0.42 -23.73
CA THR A 504 24.80 0.15 -23.89
C THR A 504 24.11 -0.33 -25.18
N TYR A 505 24.61 -1.40 -25.76
CA TYR A 505 24.02 -2.13 -26.90
C TYR A 505 23.70 -3.56 -26.48
N TYR A 506 22.64 -4.12 -27.01
CA TYR A 506 22.14 -5.45 -26.66
C TYR A 506 21.62 -6.22 -27.88
N ARG A 507 21.59 -7.54 -27.78
CA ARG A 507 21.02 -8.39 -28.81
C ARG A 507 19.51 -8.51 -28.70
N TYR A 508 18.82 -8.24 -29.80
CA TYR A 508 17.39 -8.50 -29.99
C TYR A 508 17.18 -9.21 -31.32
N HIS A 509 16.68 -10.47 -31.32
CA HIS A 509 16.45 -11.31 -32.50
C HIS A 509 17.66 -11.36 -33.46
N GLY A 510 18.87 -11.40 -32.91
CA GLY A 510 20.11 -11.44 -33.66
C GLY A 510 20.74 -10.08 -34.02
N GLU A 511 20.00 -9.01 -33.93
CA GLU A 511 20.48 -7.64 -34.16
C GLU A 511 21.14 -7.05 -32.90
N CYS A 512 22.13 -6.17 -33.11
CA CYS A 512 22.76 -5.40 -32.04
C CYS A 512 22.13 -3.99 -31.98
N LEU A 513 21.22 -3.77 -31.04
CA LEU A 513 20.46 -2.53 -30.92
C LEU A 513 20.98 -1.65 -29.78
N PRO A 514 20.91 -0.31 -29.88
CA PRO A 514 21.19 0.57 -28.75
C PRO A 514 20.05 0.49 -27.71
N MET A 515 20.39 0.65 -26.45
CA MET A 515 19.41 0.84 -25.38
C MET A 515 18.85 2.27 -25.43
N ASP A 516 17.54 2.43 -25.21
CA ASP A 516 16.94 3.74 -25.02
C ASP A 516 17.41 4.31 -23.69
N LYS A 517 17.85 5.57 -23.70
CA LYS A 517 18.31 6.29 -22.51
C LYS A 517 17.22 7.23 -22.03
N LEU A 518 16.67 6.94 -20.85
CA LEU A 518 15.63 7.75 -20.20
C LEU A 518 16.27 8.56 -19.08
N GLU A 519 16.11 9.88 -19.11
CA GLU A 519 16.78 10.78 -18.18
C GLU A 519 15.82 11.78 -17.53
N ARG A 520 16.11 12.14 -16.26
CA ARG A 520 15.48 13.24 -15.55
C ARG A 520 16.54 14.02 -14.78
N ARG A 521 16.50 15.35 -14.88
CA ARG A 521 17.37 16.26 -14.12
C ARG A 521 16.55 16.98 -13.07
N ASN A 522 17.02 16.95 -11.83
CA ASN A 522 16.38 17.60 -10.71
C ASN A 522 17.37 18.51 -9.99
N ALA A 523 16.84 19.64 -9.49
CA ALA A 523 17.60 20.59 -8.69
C ALA A 523 16.69 21.17 -7.60
N TRP A 524 17.24 21.37 -6.44
CA TRP A 524 16.54 21.92 -5.27
C TRP A 524 17.35 22.99 -4.56
N LYS A 525 16.67 23.77 -3.76
CA LYS A 525 17.26 24.80 -2.90
C LYS A 525 16.52 24.77 -1.55
N PRO A 526 17.17 25.27 -0.46
CA PRO A 526 16.50 25.36 0.83
C PRO A 526 15.21 26.19 0.76
N THR A 527 14.20 25.74 1.50
CA THR A 527 12.92 26.43 1.69
C THR A 527 12.67 26.67 3.19
N VAL A 528 11.51 27.16 3.55
CA VAL A 528 11.10 27.25 4.96
C VAL A 528 10.91 25.85 5.54
N ALA A 529 10.29 24.96 4.79
CA ALA A 529 9.94 23.62 5.24
C ALA A 529 11.09 22.61 5.12
N ASP A 530 12.01 22.78 4.18
CA ASP A 530 13.16 21.91 3.96
C ASP A 530 14.46 22.71 4.00
N SER A 531 15.30 22.45 5.00
CA SER A 531 16.58 23.11 5.20
C SER A 531 17.73 22.49 4.42
N THR A 532 17.48 21.43 3.63
CA THR A 532 18.50 20.74 2.82
C THR A 532 19.22 21.71 1.91
N ALA A 533 20.55 21.68 1.94
CA ALA A 533 21.40 22.55 1.12
C ALA A 533 21.08 22.37 -0.37
N ALA A 534 21.23 23.45 -1.16
CA ALA A 534 21.01 23.41 -2.59
C ALA A 534 21.84 22.31 -3.26
N GLY A 535 21.24 21.63 -4.19
CA GLY A 535 21.87 20.53 -4.91
C GLY A 535 21.14 20.16 -6.18
N SER A 536 21.72 19.25 -6.94
CA SER A 536 21.16 18.73 -8.17
C SER A 536 21.65 17.31 -8.44
N TYR A 537 20.94 16.57 -9.28
CA TYR A 537 21.41 15.33 -9.90
C TYR A 537 20.67 15.04 -11.21
N ARG A 538 21.20 14.07 -11.92
CA ARG A 538 20.56 13.46 -13.08
C ARG A 538 20.30 11.99 -12.78
N MET A 539 19.04 11.57 -12.90
CA MET A 539 18.66 10.15 -12.93
C MET A 539 18.70 9.64 -14.37
N GLN A 540 19.09 8.39 -14.55
CA GLN A 540 19.18 7.75 -15.85
C GLN A 540 18.82 6.27 -15.72
N VAL A 541 17.94 5.78 -16.60
CA VAL A 541 17.55 4.37 -16.73
C VAL A 541 17.73 3.97 -18.19
N TYR A 542 18.21 2.76 -18.45
CA TYR A 542 18.24 2.17 -19.78
C TYR A 542 17.02 1.28 -19.99
N ARG A 543 16.39 1.40 -21.18
CA ARG A 543 15.27 0.58 -21.62
C ARG A 543 15.67 -0.24 -22.84
N THR A 544 15.31 -1.50 -22.85
CA THR A 544 15.43 -2.43 -23.98
C THR A 544 14.05 -2.87 -24.46
N LYS A 545 13.97 -3.68 -25.49
CA LYS A 545 12.73 -4.37 -25.89
C LYS A 545 12.22 -5.34 -24.81
N TYR A 546 13.10 -5.79 -23.90
CA TYR A 546 12.78 -6.68 -22.78
C TYR A 546 12.64 -5.93 -21.45
N GLY A 547 12.30 -4.65 -21.44
CA GLY A 547 12.06 -3.86 -20.24
C GLY A 547 13.25 -3.02 -19.78
N LEU A 548 13.19 -2.61 -18.51
CA LEU A 548 14.13 -1.67 -17.88
C LEU A 548 15.34 -2.39 -17.28
N VAL A 549 16.55 -1.90 -17.56
CA VAL A 549 17.79 -2.49 -17.02
C VAL A 549 17.85 -2.24 -15.50
N THR A 550 18.02 -3.31 -14.73
CA THR A 550 18.11 -3.28 -13.26
C THR A 550 19.48 -3.68 -12.74
N HIS A 551 20.14 -4.65 -13.40
CA HIS A 551 21.44 -5.16 -12.98
C HIS A 551 22.33 -5.49 -14.20
N ARG A 552 23.62 -5.57 -13.94
CA ARG A 552 24.65 -6.07 -14.89
C ARG A 552 25.31 -7.31 -14.30
N ALA A 553 25.59 -8.30 -15.13
CA ALA A 553 26.22 -9.55 -14.69
C ALA A 553 26.96 -10.24 -15.84
N THR A 554 27.48 -11.44 -15.57
CA THR A 554 27.82 -12.43 -16.58
C THR A 554 26.98 -13.68 -16.40
N VAL A 555 26.66 -14.35 -17.50
CA VAL A 555 25.97 -15.65 -17.56
C VAL A 555 26.80 -16.56 -18.43
N GLY A 556 27.41 -17.59 -17.84
CA GLY A 556 28.36 -18.47 -18.55
C GLY A 556 29.54 -17.68 -19.16
N GLY A 557 30.06 -16.69 -18.46
CA GLY A 557 31.16 -15.83 -18.89
C GLY A 557 30.79 -14.71 -19.88
N LYS A 558 29.54 -14.65 -20.36
CA LYS A 558 29.10 -13.61 -21.30
C LYS A 558 28.47 -12.45 -20.54
N PRO A 559 28.81 -11.19 -20.88
CA PRO A 559 28.17 -10.00 -20.31
C PRO A 559 26.70 -9.92 -20.66
N VAL A 560 25.85 -9.68 -19.64
CA VAL A 560 24.41 -9.50 -19.77
C VAL A 560 23.92 -8.28 -18.98
N ALA A 561 22.80 -7.71 -19.42
CA ALA A 561 21.97 -6.84 -18.61
C ALA A 561 20.73 -7.62 -18.17
N TYR A 562 20.44 -7.64 -16.87
CA TYR A 562 19.15 -8.09 -16.38
C TYR A 562 18.15 -6.95 -16.49
N THR A 563 17.00 -7.24 -17.09
CA THR A 563 15.93 -6.27 -17.30
C THR A 563 14.64 -6.72 -16.63
N SER A 564 13.88 -5.77 -16.10
CA SER A 564 12.54 -6.01 -15.57
C SER A 564 11.50 -5.70 -16.64
N LEU A 565 10.80 -6.74 -17.12
CA LEU A 565 9.69 -6.63 -18.05
C LEU A 565 8.37 -6.85 -17.31
N ARG A 566 7.61 -5.78 -17.10
CA ARG A 566 6.34 -5.78 -16.37
C ARG A 566 5.17 -5.66 -17.35
N ALA A 567 4.18 -6.54 -17.25
CA ALA A 567 3.02 -6.55 -18.15
C ALA A 567 2.22 -5.23 -18.12
N THR A 568 2.13 -4.59 -16.94
CA THR A 568 1.43 -3.31 -16.78
C THR A 568 2.27 -2.08 -17.17
N TYR A 569 3.53 -2.24 -17.60
CA TYR A 569 4.37 -1.11 -18.02
C TYR A 569 3.77 -0.42 -19.24
N ARG A 570 3.45 0.88 -19.14
CA ARG A 570 2.71 1.68 -20.14
C ARG A 570 1.24 1.26 -20.33
N HIS A 571 0.64 0.55 -19.34
CA HIS A 571 -0.77 0.12 -19.32
C HIS A 571 -1.47 0.46 -17.99
N GLU A 572 -0.93 1.38 -17.22
CA GLU A 572 -1.48 1.78 -15.93
C GLU A 572 -2.86 2.46 -16.07
N ALA A 573 -3.06 3.20 -17.14
CA ALA A 573 -4.29 3.95 -17.38
C ALA A 573 -5.46 3.10 -17.91
N ASP A 574 -5.19 1.93 -18.49
CA ASP A 574 -6.22 1.09 -19.15
C ASP A 574 -7.32 0.64 -18.19
N SER A 575 -7.00 0.50 -16.91
CA SER A 575 -7.95 0.13 -15.84
C SER A 575 -9.11 1.12 -15.67
N ILE A 576 -9.05 2.31 -16.25
CA ILE A 576 -10.09 3.34 -16.18
C ILE A 576 -11.44 2.82 -16.67
N VAL A 577 -11.45 1.93 -17.69
CA VAL A 577 -12.68 1.35 -18.25
C VAL A 577 -13.37 0.44 -17.23
N GLY A 578 -12.61 -0.37 -16.49
CA GLY A 578 -13.16 -1.23 -15.44
C GLY A 578 -13.76 -0.42 -14.29
N PHE A 579 -13.09 0.64 -13.86
CA PHE A 579 -13.63 1.54 -12.84
C PHE A 579 -14.87 2.30 -13.32
N GLN A 580 -14.93 2.72 -14.58
CA GLN A 580 -16.15 3.27 -15.17
C GLN A 580 -17.32 2.28 -15.07
N MET A 581 -17.07 1.01 -15.39
CA MET A 581 -18.09 -0.05 -15.33
C MET A 581 -18.57 -0.31 -13.89
N PHE A 582 -17.67 -0.29 -12.90
CA PHE A 582 -18.07 -0.43 -11.48
C PHE A 582 -18.99 0.67 -11.01
N ASN A 583 -18.87 1.89 -11.54
CA ASN A 583 -19.67 3.05 -11.17
C ASN A 583 -20.96 3.20 -11.98
N ASP A 584 -21.12 2.39 -13.04
CA ASP A 584 -22.29 2.43 -13.93
C ASP A 584 -23.39 1.47 -13.42
N PRO A 585 -24.47 1.98 -12.79
CA PRO A 585 -25.56 1.13 -12.31
C PRO A 585 -26.27 0.39 -13.44
N GLY A 586 -26.19 0.88 -14.69
CA GLY A 586 -26.74 0.18 -15.85
C GLY A 586 -25.92 -1.02 -16.30
N TYR A 587 -24.65 -1.10 -15.89
CA TYR A 587 -23.77 -2.20 -16.27
C TYR A 587 -23.68 -3.32 -15.21
N VAL A 588 -23.32 -2.97 -13.95
CA VAL A 588 -23.23 -3.97 -12.88
C VAL A 588 -24.61 -4.23 -12.31
N THR A 589 -25.18 -5.36 -12.70
CA THR A 589 -26.54 -5.79 -12.31
C THR A 589 -26.56 -7.10 -11.55
N ASP A 590 -25.43 -7.82 -11.49
CA ASP A 590 -25.27 -9.10 -10.81
C ASP A 590 -23.79 -9.47 -10.66
N ALA A 591 -23.51 -10.58 -9.99
CA ALA A 591 -22.17 -11.13 -9.79
C ALA A 591 -21.39 -11.31 -11.11
N LYS A 592 -22.05 -11.73 -12.19
CA LYS A 592 -21.38 -12.01 -13.47
C LYS A 592 -20.99 -10.73 -14.20
N SER A 593 -21.86 -9.74 -14.25
CA SER A 593 -21.54 -8.42 -14.82
C SER A 593 -20.46 -7.70 -14.04
N PHE A 594 -20.43 -7.88 -12.71
CA PHE A 594 -19.31 -7.41 -11.87
C PHE A 594 -17.99 -8.08 -12.26
N GLN A 595 -17.94 -9.42 -12.38
CA GLN A 595 -16.75 -10.14 -12.85
C GLN A 595 -16.33 -9.67 -14.24
N SER A 596 -17.27 -9.40 -15.13
CA SER A 596 -16.97 -8.84 -16.46
C SER A 596 -16.36 -7.45 -16.39
N ALA A 597 -16.78 -6.59 -15.46
CA ALA A 597 -16.14 -5.28 -15.25
C ALA A 597 -14.72 -5.44 -14.69
N ALA A 598 -14.52 -6.34 -13.72
CA ALA A 598 -13.23 -6.59 -13.09
C ALA A 598 -12.16 -7.10 -14.07
N GLN A 599 -12.55 -7.77 -15.16
CA GLN A 599 -11.66 -8.20 -16.24
C GLN A 599 -10.93 -7.03 -16.94
N HIS A 600 -11.49 -5.82 -16.88
CA HIS A 600 -10.90 -4.62 -17.45
C HIS A 600 -9.94 -3.89 -16.51
N ILE A 601 -9.63 -4.47 -15.35
CA ILE A 601 -8.62 -3.96 -14.42
C ILE A 601 -7.30 -4.67 -14.68
N ASN A 602 -6.29 -3.93 -15.12
CA ASN A 602 -4.96 -4.46 -15.44
C ASN A 602 -4.08 -4.69 -14.20
N TYR A 603 -4.41 -4.08 -13.09
CA TYR A 603 -3.70 -4.24 -11.82
C TYR A 603 -4.00 -5.58 -11.14
N THR A 604 -3.04 -6.05 -10.35
CA THR A 604 -3.10 -7.34 -9.64
C THR A 604 -3.94 -7.23 -8.37
N PHE A 605 -5.27 -7.34 -8.50
CA PHE A 605 -6.20 -7.24 -7.38
C PHE A 605 -7.10 -8.47 -7.24
N ASN A 606 -7.47 -8.72 -5.98
CA ASN A 606 -8.57 -9.60 -5.59
C ASN A 606 -9.82 -8.74 -5.42
N TRP A 607 -10.79 -8.85 -6.30
CA TRP A 607 -12.04 -8.09 -6.29
C TRP A 607 -13.14 -8.88 -5.60
N PHE A 608 -13.85 -8.23 -4.68
CA PHE A 608 -14.98 -8.76 -3.93
C PHE A 608 -16.24 -7.97 -4.25
N TYR A 609 -17.36 -8.68 -4.33
CA TYR A 609 -18.69 -8.15 -4.62
C TYR A 609 -19.69 -8.70 -3.62
N ALA A 610 -20.65 -7.89 -3.20
CA ALA A 610 -21.84 -8.31 -2.48
C ALA A 610 -23.04 -7.43 -2.87
N ASP A 611 -24.18 -8.07 -3.13
CA ASP A 611 -25.49 -7.45 -3.23
C ASP A 611 -26.47 -8.09 -2.23
N SER A 612 -27.79 -7.88 -2.34
CA SER A 612 -28.76 -8.53 -1.43
C SER A 612 -29.03 -10.00 -1.74
N ARG A 613 -28.41 -10.58 -2.78
CA ARG A 613 -28.69 -11.96 -3.27
C ARG A 613 -27.42 -12.78 -3.44
N GLN A 614 -26.35 -12.16 -3.96
CA GLN A 614 -25.14 -12.84 -4.42
C GLN A 614 -23.89 -12.26 -3.80
N THR A 615 -22.85 -13.11 -3.76
CA THR A 615 -21.47 -12.71 -3.53
C THR A 615 -20.61 -13.16 -4.69
N ALA A 616 -19.54 -12.43 -4.99
CA ALA A 616 -18.60 -12.87 -6.02
C ALA A 616 -17.16 -12.48 -5.68
N TYR A 617 -16.26 -13.19 -6.31
CA TYR A 617 -14.82 -12.93 -6.31
C TYR A 617 -14.29 -13.03 -7.73
N TYR A 618 -13.31 -12.15 -8.05
CA TYR A 618 -12.52 -12.19 -9.28
C TYR A 618 -11.10 -11.69 -9.04
N ASN A 619 -10.09 -12.41 -9.54
CA ASN A 619 -8.70 -11.98 -9.52
C ASN A 619 -8.34 -11.31 -10.85
N SER A 620 -8.04 -10.01 -10.83
CA SER A 620 -7.66 -9.23 -12.01
C SER A 620 -6.14 -9.19 -12.21
N GLY A 621 -5.71 -8.79 -13.39
CA GLY A 621 -4.31 -8.55 -13.75
C GLY A 621 -3.99 -8.99 -15.19
N LEU A 622 -2.95 -8.41 -15.74
CA LEU A 622 -2.40 -8.82 -17.05
C LEU A 622 -1.49 -10.05 -16.86
N ASN A 623 -2.12 -11.21 -16.67
CA ASN A 623 -1.43 -12.48 -16.47
C ASN A 623 -0.90 -13.00 -17.82
N MET A 624 0.36 -12.64 -18.15
CA MET A 624 0.97 -13.01 -19.42
C MET A 624 1.21 -14.52 -19.53
N ARG A 625 1.05 -15.06 -20.73
CA ARG A 625 1.41 -16.45 -21.05
C ARG A 625 2.88 -16.54 -21.39
N ARG A 626 3.66 -17.16 -20.50
CA ARG A 626 5.08 -17.42 -20.71
C ARG A 626 5.30 -18.54 -21.72
N ALA A 627 6.49 -18.58 -22.31
CA ALA A 627 6.90 -19.70 -23.16
C ALA A 627 6.97 -21.01 -22.34
N ASP A 628 6.74 -22.14 -22.99
CA ASP A 628 6.67 -23.43 -22.34
C ASP A 628 8.02 -23.84 -21.71
N GLY A 629 8.00 -24.13 -20.43
CA GLY A 629 9.18 -24.54 -19.67
C GLY A 629 9.94 -23.38 -19.03
N VAL A 630 9.50 -22.14 -19.13
CA VAL A 630 10.09 -21.01 -18.38
C VAL A 630 9.70 -21.12 -16.91
N ASP A 631 10.70 -21.04 -16.02
CA ASP A 631 10.47 -20.93 -14.57
C ASP A 631 10.34 -19.43 -14.21
N PRO A 632 9.15 -19.00 -13.79
CA PRO A 632 8.89 -17.59 -13.50
C PRO A 632 9.58 -17.09 -12.22
N SER A 633 10.29 -17.95 -11.50
CA SER A 633 11.02 -17.60 -10.27
C SER A 633 12.46 -17.19 -10.49
N LEU A 634 12.95 -17.33 -11.72
CA LEU A 634 14.37 -17.20 -12.07
C LEU A 634 14.54 -16.35 -13.33
N PRO A 635 15.68 -15.65 -13.48
CA PRO A 635 15.93 -14.90 -14.70
C PRO A 635 15.93 -15.79 -15.95
N VAL A 636 15.40 -15.26 -17.03
CA VAL A 636 15.20 -15.97 -18.31
C VAL A 636 16.10 -15.37 -19.39
N LYS A 637 16.63 -16.19 -20.28
CA LYS A 637 17.38 -15.73 -21.45
C LYS A 637 16.47 -14.92 -22.38
N ALA A 638 16.96 -13.78 -22.83
CA ALA A 638 16.29 -12.93 -23.79
C ALA A 638 16.46 -13.47 -25.24
N GLU A 639 15.82 -14.60 -25.51
CA GLU A 639 15.82 -15.28 -26.81
C GLU A 639 14.37 -15.50 -27.28
N PRO A 640 14.05 -15.52 -28.59
CA PRO A 640 12.68 -15.69 -29.11
C PRO A 640 11.94 -16.92 -28.57
N ALA A 641 12.69 -18.00 -28.24
CA ALA A 641 12.11 -19.23 -27.70
C ALA A 641 11.57 -19.10 -26.26
N TYR A 642 11.94 -18.04 -25.55
CA TYR A 642 11.60 -17.83 -24.13
C TYR A 642 10.85 -16.53 -23.89
N GLU A 643 10.47 -15.80 -24.94
CA GLU A 643 9.60 -14.63 -24.85
C GLU A 643 8.20 -15.00 -24.38
N TRP A 644 7.47 -14.02 -23.86
CA TRP A 644 6.03 -14.19 -23.69
C TRP A 644 5.37 -14.53 -25.01
N LYS A 645 4.33 -15.35 -24.98
CA LYS A 645 3.60 -15.72 -26.21
C LYS A 645 2.99 -14.46 -26.85
N ASP A 646 3.16 -14.30 -28.16
CA ASP A 646 2.68 -13.15 -28.93
C ASP A 646 3.16 -11.79 -28.40
N PHE A 647 4.39 -11.72 -27.87
CA PHE A 647 4.96 -10.51 -27.31
C PHE A 647 5.22 -9.43 -28.38
N ASP A 648 4.60 -8.27 -28.20
CA ASP A 648 4.87 -7.05 -29.00
C ASP A 648 5.55 -5.99 -28.12
N PRO A 649 6.87 -5.78 -28.23
CA PRO A 649 7.60 -4.80 -27.44
C PRO A 649 7.28 -3.34 -27.80
N ALA A 650 6.67 -3.06 -28.95
CA ALA A 650 6.36 -1.70 -29.37
C ALA A 650 5.27 -1.08 -28.47
N VAL A 651 4.28 -1.89 -28.12
CA VAL A 651 3.16 -1.50 -27.26
C VAL A 651 3.16 -2.23 -25.91
N ASN A 652 4.13 -3.12 -25.66
CA ASN A 652 4.25 -3.94 -24.46
C ASN A 652 3.00 -4.81 -24.19
N THR A 653 2.52 -5.53 -25.20
CA THR A 653 1.42 -6.48 -25.10
C THR A 653 1.89 -7.90 -25.35
N ALA A 654 1.11 -8.87 -24.90
CA ALA A 654 1.36 -10.31 -25.09
C ALA A 654 0.04 -11.08 -25.14
N ALA A 655 0.10 -12.40 -25.32
CA ALA A 655 -1.02 -13.24 -25.03
C ALA A 655 -1.22 -13.33 -23.51
N TYR A 656 -2.42 -13.05 -23.04
CA TYR A 656 -2.79 -13.12 -21.63
C TYR A 656 -3.64 -14.33 -21.31
N THR A 657 -3.66 -14.72 -20.03
CA THR A 657 -4.56 -15.75 -19.52
C THR A 657 -6.02 -15.33 -19.77
N PRO A 658 -6.87 -16.19 -20.37
CA PRO A 658 -8.27 -15.87 -20.57
C PRO A 658 -9.00 -15.62 -19.26
N ALA A 659 -10.00 -14.74 -19.28
CA ALA A 659 -10.79 -14.38 -18.10
C ALA A 659 -11.36 -15.58 -17.32
N ALA A 660 -11.76 -16.64 -18.02
CA ALA A 660 -12.30 -17.85 -17.38
C ALA A 660 -11.24 -18.67 -16.61
N GLU A 661 -9.97 -18.47 -16.89
CA GLU A 661 -8.84 -19.13 -16.21
C GLU A 661 -8.28 -18.32 -15.04
N HIS A 662 -8.76 -17.08 -14.85
CA HIS A 662 -8.45 -16.31 -13.64
C HIS A 662 -9.21 -16.87 -12.44
N PRO A 663 -8.61 -16.88 -11.24
CA PRO A 663 -9.31 -17.26 -10.01
C PRO A 663 -10.59 -16.46 -9.84
N GLN A 664 -11.71 -17.14 -9.75
CA GLN A 664 -13.04 -16.56 -9.64
C GLN A 664 -14.05 -17.54 -9.01
N SER A 665 -15.04 -16.98 -8.34
CA SER A 665 -16.11 -17.76 -7.71
C SER A 665 -17.35 -16.90 -7.54
N VAL A 666 -18.53 -17.53 -7.45
CA VAL A 666 -19.82 -16.91 -7.13
C VAL A 666 -20.48 -17.72 -6.04
N ASP A 667 -21.04 -17.03 -5.04
CA ASP A 667 -21.81 -17.59 -3.93
C ASP A 667 -21.10 -18.73 -3.14
N GLN A 668 -19.74 -18.60 -3.00
CA GLN A 668 -19.01 -19.42 -2.03
C GLN A 668 -19.53 -19.13 -0.61
N ASP A 669 -19.42 -20.08 0.31
CA ASP A 669 -19.97 -19.92 1.65
C ASP A 669 -19.49 -18.64 2.34
N TYR A 670 -18.19 -18.34 2.20
CA TYR A 670 -17.58 -17.09 2.61
C TYR A 670 -16.32 -16.81 1.79
N TYR A 671 -15.85 -15.58 1.82
CA TYR A 671 -14.52 -15.19 1.34
C TYR A 671 -13.78 -14.49 2.46
N ILE A 672 -12.50 -14.79 2.57
CA ILE A 672 -11.55 -13.96 3.32
C ILE A 672 -10.39 -13.57 2.41
N SER A 673 -9.84 -12.41 2.64
CA SER A 673 -8.54 -12.04 2.12
C SER A 673 -7.85 -11.09 3.07
N TRP A 674 -6.60 -11.40 3.36
CA TRP A 674 -5.65 -10.48 3.96
C TRP A 674 -4.34 -10.56 3.18
N ASN A 675 -4.44 -10.58 1.83
CA ASN A 675 -3.37 -10.79 0.87
C ASN A 675 -2.75 -12.21 0.96
N ASN A 676 -3.50 -13.18 1.47
CA ASN A 676 -3.15 -14.59 1.53
C ASN A 676 -3.22 -15.22 0.13
N LYS A 677 -2.86 -16.49 0.03
CA LYS A 677 -2.92 -17.25 -1.22
C LYS A 677 -4.31 -17.20 -1.85
N VAL A 678 -4.34 -16.90 -3.14
CA VAL A 678 -5.59 -16.66 -3.89
C VAL A 678 -6.41 -17.93 -4.08
N ALA A 679 -5.80 -18.98 -4.64
CA ALA A 679 -6.46 -20.22 -5.00
C ALA A 679 -5.45 -21.37 -5.07
N LYS A 680 -5.97 -22.60 -5.14
CA LYS A 680 -5.17 -23.79 -5.42
C LYS A 680 -4.50 -23.66 -6.81
N ASP A 681 -3.26 -24.12 -6.91
CA ASP A 681 -2.43 -24.14 -8.13
C ASP A 681 -2.14 -22.75 -8.73
N TYR A 682 -2.45 -21.65 -8.00
CA TYR A 682 -2.13 -20.29 -8.40
C TYR A 682 -0.81 -19.87 -7.76
N GLY A 683 0.23 -19.77 -8.56
CA GLY A 683 1.60 -19.50 -8.09
C GLY A 683 1.76 -18.06 -7.60
N ALA A 684 2.34 -17.91 -6.41
CA ALA A 684 2.73 -16.60 -5.89
C ALA A 684 4.14 -16.22 -6.36
N ALA A 685 4.34 -14.96 -6.70
CA ALA A 685 5.65 -14.43 -7.08
C ALA A 685 6.63 -14.37 -5.91
N ALA A 686 6.13 -14.23 -4.66
CA ALA A 686 6.92 -13.96 -3.47
C ALA A 686 7.04 -15.17 -2.53
N PHE A 687 7.92 -15.07 -1.56
CA PHE A 687 8.06 -15.97 -0.41
C PHE A 687 6.93 -15.77 0.60
N GLY A 688 6.63 -16.77 1.44
CA GLY A 688 5.85 -16.59 2.67
C GLY A 688 4.34 -16.83 2.58
N ASN A 689 3.82 -17.53 1.56
CA ASN A 689 2.41 -17.94 1.48
C ASN A 689 2.21 -19.39 2.02
N GLY A 690 2.72 -19.67 3.23
CA GLY A 690 2.67 -20.99 3.83
C GLY A 690 1.52 -21.23 4.81
N SER A 691 1.71 -22.19 5.72
CA SER A 691 0.73 -22.67 6.70
C SER A 691 0.25 -21.57 7.66
N VAL A 692 1.14 -20.64 8.01
CA VAL A 692 0.82 -19.51 8.87
C VAL A 692 0.95 -18.20 8.10
N HIS A 693 -0.15 -17.49 7.99
CA HIS A 693 -0.26 -16.17 7.38
C HIS A 693 -1.34 -15.39 8.15
N ARG A 694 -1.26 -14.04 8.18
CA ARG A 694 -2.29 -13.24 8.87
C ARG A 694 -3.72 -13.50 8.39
N GLY A 695 -3.89 -14.06 7.18
CA GLY A 695 -5.18 -14.53 6.67
C GLY A 695 -5.83 -15.60 7.54
N ASN A 696 -5.03 -16.40 8.28
CA ASN A 696 -5.54 -17.41 9.21
C ASN A 696 -6.40 -16.78 10.30
N LEU A 697 -5.97 -15.61 10.83
CA LEU A 697 -6.74 -14.88 11.85
C LEU A 697 -8.15 -14.52 11.40
N LEU A 698 -8.34 -14.24 10.10
CA LEU A 698 -9.67 -13.98 9.52
C LEU A 698 -10.43 -15.26 9.24
N ASP A 699 -9.75 -16.26 8.65
CA ASP A 699 -10.39 -17.52 8.24
C ASP A 699 -10.98 -18.26 9.44
N ASP A 700 -10.25 -18.41 10.52
CA ASP A 700 -10.70 -19.12 11.72
C ASP A 700 -11.94 -18.46 12.33
N ARG A 701 -11.94 -17.14 12.42
CA ARG A 701 -13.08 -16.37 12.95
C ARG A 701 -14.31 -16.44 12.06
N VAL A 702 -14.13 -16.26 10.75
CA VAL A 702 -15.25 -16.28 9.78
C VAL A 702 -15.80 -17.69 9.66
N ARG A 703 -14.96 -18.71 9.60
CA ARG A 703 -15.37 -20.13 9.57
C ARG A 703 -16.18 -20.52 10.83
N ALA A 704 -15.75 -20.03 11.99
CA ALA A 704 -16.52 -20.22 13.23
C ALA A 704 -17.91 -19.55 13.19
N LEU A 705 -17.99 -18.33 12.65
CA LEU A 705 -19.25 -17.62 12.46
C LEU A 705 -20.18 -18.35 11.46
N VAL A 706 -19.65 -18.77 10.32
CA VAL A 706 -20.40 -19.54 9.28
C VAL A 706 -20.91 -20.86 9.86
N LYS A 707 -20.08 -21.59 10.60
CA LYS A 707 -20.48 -22.84 11.27
C LYS A 707 -21.61 -22.62 12.28
N LYS A 708 -21.59 -21.50 13.00
CA LYS A 708 -22.66 -21.13 13.95
C LYS A 708 -23.93 -20.68 13.25
N GLY A 709 -23.82 -19.98 12.11
CA GLY A 709 -24.91 -19.35 11.40
C GLY A 709 -25.44 -18.09 12.06
N GLY A 710 -26.37 -17.40 11.39
CA GLY A 710 -26.97 -16.16 11.90
C GLY A 710 -25.98 -15.00 12.00
N VAL A 711 -25.07 -14.90 11.05
CA VAL A 711 -24.06 -13.84 11.01
C VAL A 711 -24.72 -12.48 10.76
N THR A 712 -24.36 -11.48 11.57
CA THR A 712 -24.80 -10.09 11.43
C THR A 712 -23.65 -9.19 11.03
N ARG A 713 -23.93 -7.96 10.62
CA ARG A 713 -22.89 -6.94 10.29
C ARG A 713 -21.94 -6.72 11.46
N ALA A 714 -22.47 -6.54 12.66
CA ALA A 714 -21.67 -6.36 13.88
C ALA A 714 -20.85 -7.60 14.22
N ALA A 715 -21.38 -8.82 14.00
CA ALA A 715 -20.62 -10.04 14.25
C ALA A 715 -19.39 -10.13 13.32
N LEU A 716 -19.55 -9.77 12.05
CA LEU A 716 -18.45 -9.78 11.09
C LEU A 716 -17.45 -8.64 11.36
N ALA A 717 -17.93 -7.45 11.74
CA ALA A 717 -17.08 -6.32 12.14
C ALA A 717 -16.30 -6.64 13.44
N ARG A 718 -16.90 -7.40 14.40
CA ARG A 718 -16.17 -7.90 15.58
C ARG A 718 -15.05 -8.85 15.20
N ALA A 719 -15.30 -9.79 14.29
CA ALA A 719 -14.27 -10.72 13.82
C ALA A 719 -13.07 -9.97 13.24
N MET A 720 -13.31 -8.91 12.45
CA MET A 720 -12.27 -8.03 11.95
C MET A 720 -11.57 -7.27 13.07
N GLY A 721 -12.31 -6.68 14.00
CA GLY A 721 -11.75 -5.92 15.12
C GLY A 721 -10.88 -6.76 16.04
N GLU A 722 -11.29 -8.02 16.30
CA GLU A 722 -10.51 -8.98 17.09
C GLU A 722 -9.21 -9.37 16.39
N ALA A 723 -9.30 -9.77 15.11
CA ALA A 723 -8.12 -10.09 14.29
C ALA A 723 -7.14 -8.90 14.21
N ALA A 724 -7.67 -7.68 14.19
CA ALA A 724 -6.87 -6.46 14.07
C ALA A 724 -5.97 -6.15 15.27
N VAL A 725 -6.24 -6.72 16.44
CA VAL A 725 -5.43 -6.51 17.67
C VAL A 725 -4.71 -7.77 18.12
N THR A 726 -4.81 -8.86 17.35
CA THR A 726 -4.19 -10.15 17.67
C THR A 726 -2.77 -10.23 17.11
N ASP A 727 -1.82 -10.70 17.92
CA ASP A 727 -0.46 -11.03 17.50
C ASP A 727 -0.44 -12.44 16.88
N LEU A 728 -0.14 -12.53 15.59
CA LEU A 728 -0.11 -13.77 14.83
C LEU A 728 0.85 -14.81 15.43
N ARG A 729 1.99 -14.36 15.96
CA ARG A 729 2.99 -15.24 16.56
C ARG A 729 2.42 -15.93 17.81
N GLY A 730 1.64 -15.18 18.61
CA GLY A 730 1.03 -15.67 19.81
C GLY A 730 -0.16 -16.61 19.57
N GLU A 731 -0.95 -16.36 18.51
CA GLU A 731 -2.12 -17.19 18.20
C GLU A 731 -1.72 -18.48 17.45
N ASP A 732 -0.92 -18.37 16.37
CA ASP A 732 -0.70 -19.47 15.44
C ASP A 732 0.63 -20.22 15.62
N VAL A 733 1.67 -19.61 16.20
CA VAL A 733 3.00 -20.21 16.32
C VAL A 733 3.35 -20.60 17.76
N LEU A 734 2.99 -19.76 18.73
CA LEU A 734 3.31 -20.00 20.14
C LEU A 734 2.79 -21.36 20.67
N PRO A 735 1.62 -21.88 20.25
CA PRO A 735 1.20 -23.23 20.66
C PRO A 735 2.24 -24.31 20.37
N GLU A 736 2.86 -24.31 19.19
CA GLU A 736 3.88 -25.27 18.80
C GLU A 736 5.19 -25.06 19.58
N LEU A 737 5.59 -23.82 19.77
CA LEU A 737 6.73 -23.46 20.63
C LEU A 737 6.54 -24.00 22.04
N LEU A 738 5.34 -23.81 22.62
CA LEU A 738 5.03 -24.30 23.99
C LEU A 738 5.08 -25.83 24.09
N LYS A 739 4.62 -26.57 23.07
CA LYS A 739 4.75 -28.03 23.02
C LYS A 739 6.22 -28.47 23.11
N VAL A 740 7.11 -27.83 22.38
CA VAL A 740 8.56 -28.14 22.42
C VAL A 740 9.14 -27.77 23.78
N LEU A 741 8.87 -26.56 24.29
CA LEU A 741 9.41 -26.11 25.58
C LEU A 741 8.95 -26.99 26.77
N ARG A 742 7.69 -27.45 26.77
CA ARG A 742 7.06 -28.29 27.79
C ARG A 742 7.28 -29.76 27.61
N SER A 743 8.03 -30.20 26.59
CA SER A 743 8.35 -31.64 26.37
C SER A 743 9.10 -32.25 27.55
N GLN A 744 9.74 -31.40 28.38
CA GLN A 744 10.36 -31.78 29.66
C GLN A 744 10.20 -30.62 30.69
N PRO A 745 10.36 -30.86 32.01
CA PRO A 745 10.36 -29.79 33.02
C PRO A 745 11.41 -28.73 32.77
N ILE A 746 11.11 -27.47 33.16
CA ILE A 746 12.00 -26.33 33.03
C ILE A 746 12.59 -26.01 34.40
N ASP A 747 13.87 -26.22 34.59
CA ASP A 747 14.56 -26.10 35.88
C ASP A 747 14.90 -24.64 36.23
N ASP A 748 15.13 -23.79 35.20
CA ASP A 748 15.45 -22.36 35.39
C ASP A 748 14.18 -21.58 35.74
N PRO A 749 14.07 -21.01 36.97
CA PRO A 749 12.87 -20.33 37.43
C PRO A 749 12.52 -19.07 36.57
N ALA A 750 13.52 -18.38 36.05
CA ALA A 750 13.31 -17.18 35.24
C ALA A 750 12.72 -17.57 33.87
N VAL A 751 13.22 -18.65 33.29
CA VAL A 751 12.68 -19.18 32.01
C VAL A 751 11.29 -19.77 32.24
N ALA A 752 11.07 -20.51 33.35
CA ALA A 752 9.74 -21.03 33.68
C ALA A 752 8.69 -19.90 33.84
N SER A 753 9.08 -18.79 34.50
CA SER A 753 8.22 -17.60 34.63
C SER A 753 7.93 -16.96 33.26
N ALA A 754 8.92 -16.87 32.37
CA ALA A 754 8.73 -16.33 31.01
C ALA A 754 7.74 -17.21 30.21
N VAL A 755 7.89 -18.53 30.25
CA VAL A 755 6.95 -19.47 29.62
C VAL A 755 5.55 -19.30 30.18
N GLN A 756 5.38 -19.19 31.50
CA GLN A 756 4.07 -18.97 32.12
C GLN A 756 3.42 -17.66 31.69
N SER A 757 4.20 -16.58 31.51
CA SER A 757 3.70 -15.31 31.00
C SER A 757 3.19 -15.45 29.56
N LEU A 758 3.93 -16.16 28.71
CA LEU A 758 3.55 -16.43 27.33
C LEU A 758 2.28 -17.30 27.24
N GLU A 759 2.19 -18.37 28.07
CA GLU A 759 1.00 -19.23 28.15
C GLU A 759 -0.24 -18.44 28.57
N SER A 760 -0.10 -17.56 29.57
CA SER A 760 -1.20 -16.73 30.08
C SER A 760 -1.69 -15.76 29.00
N TRP A 761 -0.78 -15.18 28.23
CA TRP A 761 -1.11 -14.30 27.12
C TRP A 761 -1.79 -15.06 25.97
N GLN A 762 -1.25 -16.21 25.59
CA GLN A 762 -1.83 -17.08 24.56
C GLN A 762 -3.26 -17.51 24.94
N ALA A 763 -3.48 -17.95 26.18
CA ALA A 763 -4.80 -18.32 26.68
C ALA A 763 -5.79 -17.14 26.71
N ALA A 764 -5.31 -15.91 26.78
CA ALA A 764 -6.11 -14.68 26.71
C ALA A 764 -6.35 -14.18 25.27
N GLY A 765 -5.94 -14.94 24.24
CA GLY A 765 -6.15 -14.63 22.83
C GLY A 765 -5.03 -13.83 22.18
N SER A 766 -3.84 -13.82 22.76
CA SER A 766 -2.61 -13.22 22.16
C SER A 766 -2.75 -11.76 21.70
N GLN A 767 -3.54 -10.95 22.43
CA GLN A 767 -3.88 -9.59 22.00
C GLN A 767 -2.84 -8.56 22.44
N ARG A 768 -2.61 -7.59 21.56
CA ARG A 768 -1.88 -6.34 21.83
C ARG A 768 -2.91 -5.21 22.04
N ARG A 769 -3.69 -5.31 23.09
CA ARG A 769 -4.79 -4.41 23.40
C ARG A 769 -4.59 -3.76 24.77
N GLU A 770 -4.94 -2.48 24.87
CA GLU A 770 -4.91 -1.75 26.13
C GLU A 770 -5.85 -2.37 27.16
N THR A 771 -5.49 -2.24 28.43
CA THR A 771 -6.35 -2.68 29.57
C THR A 771 -7.66 -1.92 29.63
N SER A 772 -7.66 -0.65 29.23
CA SER A 772 -8.82 0.21 29.04
C SER A 772 -8.46 1.31 28.03
N ALA A 773 -9.46 1.91 27.39
CA ALA A 773 -9.25 2.98 26.41
C ALA A 773 -8.39 4.11 26.99
N GLY A 774 -7.30 4.47 26.32
CA GLY A 774 -6.36 5.52 26.69
C GLY A 774 -5.47 5.19 27.90
N SER A 775 -5.40 3.93 28.35
CA SER A 775 -4.49 3.52 29.44
C SER A 775 -3.03 3.45 29.00
N HIS A 776 -2.78 3.33 27.70
CA HIS A 776 -1.45 3.17 27.09
C HIS A 776 -0.65 2.02 27.72
N THR A 777 -1.33 0.98 28.19
CA THR A 777 -0.73 -0.18 28.82
C THR A 777 -1.45 -1.46 28.39
N TYR A 778 -0.71 -2.43 27.88
CA TYR A 778 -1.27 -3.73 27.48
C TYR A 778 -1.59 -4.64 28.69
N GLY A 779 -2.59 -5.50 28.53
CA GLY A 779 -3.00 -6.46 29.56
C GLY A 779 -1.92 -7.50 29.90
N HIS A 780 -1.02 -7.81 28.95
CA HIS A 780 0.06 -8.79 29.08
C HIS A 780 1.41 -8.17 28.67
N THR A 781 1.77 -7.02 29.22
CA THR A 781 2.96 -6.23 28.91
C THR A 781 4.23 -7.08 28.83
N ASP A 782 4.49 -7.92 29.85
CA ASP A 782 5.70 -8.75 29.90
C ASP A 782 5.72 -9.83 28.81
N ALA A 783 4.61 -10.49 28.53
CA ALA A 783 4.54 -11.53 27.52
C ALA A 783 4.76 -10.96 26.12
N VAL A 784 4.14 -9.81 25.83
CA VAL A 784 4.34 -9.08 24.55
C VAL A 784 5.81 -8.66 24.40
N ARG A 785 6.43 -8.07 25.46
CA ARG A 785 7.85 -7.70 25.48
C ARG A 785 8.77 -8.91 25.25
N ILE A 786 8.48 -10.02 25.92
CA ILE A 786 9.25 -11.26 25.76
C ILE A 786 9.13 -11.78 24.33
N MET A 787 7.92 -11.82 23.75
CA MET A 787 7.72 -12.28 22.37
C MET A 787 8.46 -11.38 21.36
N ASP A 788 8.37 -10.07 21.51
CA ASP A 788 9.06 -9.10 20.64
C ASP A 788 10.59 -9.27 20.69
N ALA A 789 11.14 -9.51 21.88
CA ALA A 789 12.56 -9.77 22.07
C ALA A 789 12.98 -11.15 21.57
N TRP A 790 12.09 -12.16 21.72
CA TRP A 790 12.40 -13.55 21.46
C TRP A 790 12.33 -13.94 19.99
N TRP A 791 11.34 -13.42 19.25
CA TRP A 791 11.09 -13.84 17.87
C TRP A 791 12.35 -13.81 16.97
N PRO A 792 13.11 -12.70 16.86
CA PRO A 792 14.33 -12.70 16.05
C PRO A 792 15.41 -13.65 16.58
N LEU A 793 15.51 -13.84 17.90
CA LEU A 793 16.49 -14.72 18.52
C LEU A 793 16.15 -16.20 18.31
N LEU A 794 14.87 -16.56 18.38
CA LEU A 794 14.45 -17.95 18.16
C LEU A 794 14.63 -18.36 16.70
N VAL A 795 14.26 -17.48 15.74
CA VAL A 795 14.45 -17.75 14.30
C VAL A 795 15.96 -17.92 13.99
N GLU A 796 16.82 -17.09 14.56
CA GLU A 796 18.26 -17.24 14.39
C GLU A 796 18.77 -18.55 15.00
N ALA A 797 18.35 -18.90 16.23
CA ALA A 797 18.76 -20.12 16.94
C ALA A 797 18.28 -21.39 16.21
N GLU A 798 17.10 -21.36 15.62
CA GLU A 798 16.49 -22.47 14.91
C GLU A 798 17.15 -22.72 13.54
N PHE A 799 17.26 -21.67 12.70
CA PHE A 799 17.62 -21.81 11.29
C PHE A 799 19.10 -21.59 10.97
N LYS A 800 19.75 -20.61 11.60
CA LYS A 800 21.12 -20.21 11.24
C LYS A 800 22.16 -21.32 11.41
N PRO A 801 22.12 -22.19 12.45
CA PRO A 801 23.05 -23.30 12.56
C PRO A 801 22.99 -24.25 11.35
N GLY A 802 21.79 -24.56 10.87
CA GLY A 802 21.55 -25.39 9.71
C GLY A 802 21.86 -24.71 8.38
N LEU A 803 21.36 -23.48 8.17
CA LEU A 803 21.51 -22.72 6.94
C LEU A 803 22.92 -22.13 6.75
N GLY A 804 23.64 -21.85 7.85
CA GLY A 804 24.87 -21.03 7.82
C GLY A 804 24.56 -19.54 7.56
N GLY A 805 25.54 -18.68 7.86
CA GLY A 805 25.35 -17.22 7.79
C GLY A 805 24.94 -16.73 6.41
N GLU A 806 25.65 -17.12 5.37
CA GLU A 806 25.43 -16.61 4.01
C GLU A 806 24.03 -16.92 3.48
N LEU A 807 23.57 -18.18 3.56
CA LEU A 807 22.24 -18.55 3.08
C LEU A 807 21.14 -17.99 3.98
N TYR A 808 21.34 -17.96 5.31
CA TYR A 808 20.40 -17.33 6.25
C TYR A 808 20.20 -15.85 5.91
N ASP A 809 21.29 -15.11 5.68
CA ASP A 809 21.22 -13.68 5.32
C ASP A 809 20.60 -13.47 3.93
N ALA A 810 20.87 -14.33 2.95
CA ALA A 810 20.24 -14.28 1.63
C ALA A 810 18.72 -14.51 1.71
N LEU A 811 18.26 -15.50 2.48
CA LEU A 811 16.83 -15.77 2.64
C LEU A 811 16.10 -14.65 3.39
N ARG A 812 16.67 -14.10 4.47
CA ARG A 812 16.04 -13.00 5.21
C ARG A 812 16.03 -11.67 4.44
N THR A 813 16.84 -11.55 3.38
CA THR A 813 16.75 -10.43 2.44
C THR A 813 15.53 -10.58 1.53
N ASN A 814 15.16 -11.81 1.15
CA ASN A 814 13.93 -12.06 0.39
C ASN A 814 12.67 -11.93 1.25
N LEU A 815 12.74 -12.36 2.52
CA LEU A 815 11.63 -12.31 3.46
C LEU A 815 12.13 -11.95 4.86
N SER A 816 11.68 -10.80 5.40
CA SER A 816 11.99 -10.38 6.76
C SER A 816 11.60 -11.46 7.77
N VAL A 817 12.40 -11.67 8.81
CA VAL A 817 12.10 -12.67 9.85
C VAL A 817 10.99 -12.22 10.78
N ASP A 818 10.79 -10.92 10.94
CA ASP A 818 9.78 -10.32 11.84
C ASP A 818 9.17 -9.07 11.20
N GLU A 819 7.85 -8.99 11.27
CA GLU A 819 7.06 -7.84 10.82
C GLU A 819 5.96 -7.53 11.86
N SER A 820 6.29 -7.69 13.13
CA SER A 820 5.44 -7.27 14.25
C SER A 820 5.39 -5.73 14.36
N PRO A 821 4.40 -5.16 15.07
CA PRO A 821 4.24 -3.71 15.18
C PRO A 821 5.48 -2.99 15.70
N SER A 822 6.15 -3.57 16.69
CA SER A 822 7.33 -2.99 17.36
C SER A 822 8.67 -3.38 16.73
N ALA A 823 8.68 -4.24 15.70
CA ALA A 823 9.93 -4.66 15.04
C ALA A 823 10.69 -3.47 14.40
N GLY A 824 10.00 -2.39 14.07
CA GLY A 824 10.60 -1.15 13.54
C GLY A 824 11.29 -1.28 12.19
N HIS A 825 11.36 -2.48 11.64
CA HIS A 825 12.14 -2.84 10.45
C HIS A 825 11.31 -3.49 9.35
N GLY A 826 10.00 -3.66 9.57
CA GLY A 826 9.10 -4.19 8.56
C GLY A 826 8.92 -3.23 7.38
N PRO A 827 8.38 -3.70 6.25
CA PRO A 827 8.11 -2.86 5.09
C PRO A 827 7.10 -1.75 5.37
N THR A 828 6.36 -1.85 6.45
CA THR A 828 5.44 -0.82 6.95
C THR A 828 6.14 0.25 7.79
N GLY A 829 7.39 -0.01 8.23
CA GLY A 829 8.15 0.87 9.13
C GLY A 829 7.51 1.03 10.51
N SER A 830 8.20 1.71 11.42
CA SER A 830 7.67 2.06 12.73
C SER A 830 6.40 2.93 12.60
N HIS A 831 5.42 2.68 13.47
CA HIS A 831 4.19 3.47 13.56
C HIS A 831 3.27 3.44 12.34
N ALA A 832 3.46 2.50 11.43
CA ALA A 832 2.69 2.45 10.18
C ALA A 832 1.39 1.61 10.24
N GLY A 833 1.16 0.87 11.32
CA GLY A 833 -0.08 0.16 11.62
C GLY A 833 -0.21 -1.24 11.04
N SER A 834 0.02 -1.45 9.75
CA SER A 834 -0.08 -2.79 9.16
C SER A 834 1.07 -3.71 9.59
N SER A 835 0.76 -4.94 9.94
CA SER A 835 1.73 -5.89 10.50
C SER A 835 1.42 -7.34 10.12
N PHE A 836 2.37 -8.24 10.44
CA PHE A 836 2.25 -9.69 10.29
C PHE A 836 1.97 -10.19 8.86
N GLN A 837 2.22 -9.39 7.83
CA GLN A 837 2.04 -9.86 6.46
C GLN A 837 3.17 -10.80 6.04
N TYR A 838 4.41 -10.41 6.33
CA TYR A 838 5.61 -11.15 6.00
C TYR A 838 6.38 -11.51 7.27
N GLY A 839 6.93 -12.71 7.30
CA GLY A 839 7.69 -13.21 8.42
C GLY A 839 7.98 -14.69 8.26
N TRP A 840 8.82 -15.24 9.12
CA TRP A 840 9.17 -16.66 9.07
C TRP A 840 8.18 -17.54 9.86
N TRP A 841 6.91 -17.06 9.96
CA TRP A 841 5.84 -17.74 10.73
C TRP A 841 5.65 -19.20 10.29
N SER A 842 5.41 -19.42 9.00
CA SER A 842 5.21 -20.76 8.43
C SER A 842 6.45 -21.62 8.51
N TYR A 843 7.67 -21.05 8.41
CA TYR A 843 8.90 -21.84 8.48
C TYR A 843 9.08 -22.38 9.89
N VAL A 844 8.89 -21.54 10.91
CA VAL A 844 8.94 -21.95 12.33
C VAL A 844 7.85 -22.98 12.62
N ASP A 845 6.58 -22.73 12.23
CA ASP A 845 5.48 -23.67 12.42
C ASP A 845 5.79 -25.05 11.83
N LYS A 846 6.17 -25.12 10.55
CA LYS A 846 6.45 -26.39 9.85
C LYS A 846 7.65 -27.12 10.43
N ASP A 847 8.70 -26.39 10.79
CA ASP A 847 9.91 -26.99 11.37
C ASP A 847 9.65 -27.58 12.76
N LEU A 848 8.97 -26.84 13.64
CA LEU A 848 8.61 -27.32 14.99
C LEU A 848 7.69 -28.54 14.94
N ARG A 849 6.66 -28.50 14.08
CA ARG A 849 5.73 -29.64 13.90
C ARG A 849 6.47 -30.87 13.36
N ALA A 850 7.44 -30.68 12.44
CA ALA A 850 8.28 -31.78 11.96
C ALA A 850 9.16 -32.38 13.09
N VAL A 851 9.76 -31.54 13.93
CA VAL A 851 10.56 -31.96 15.10
C VAL A 851 9.69 -32.68 16.14
N LEU A 852 8.42 -32.26 16.30
CA LEU A 852 7.45 -32.93 17.16
C LEU A 852 6.91 -34.25 16.58
N GLY A 853 7.24 -34.59 15.34
CA GLY A 853 6.76 -35.80 14.64
C GLY A 853 5.32 -35.68 14.15
N GLU A 854 4.80 -34.47 13.98
CA GLU A 854 3.45 -34.23 13.44
C GLU A 854 3.43 -34.36 11.91
N ASP A 855 2.24 -34.62 11.34
CA ASP A 855 2.04 -34.64 9.90
C ASP A 855 2.08 -33.22 9.31
N VAL A 856 3.12 -32.95 8.50
CA VAL A 856 3.31 -31.64 7.84
C VAL A 856 3.16 -31.80 6.34
N LYS A 857 2.19 -31.11 5.74
CA LYS A 857 2.03 -31.06 4.29
C LYS A 857 2.93 -29.99 3.70
N GLY A 858 3.71 -30.36 2.67
CA GLY A 858 4.71 -29.42 2.10
C GLY A 858 5.79 -29.02 3.14
N PRO A 859 6.49 -29.99 3.76
CA PRO A 859 7.49 -29.70 4.78
C PRO A 859 8.68 -28.94 4.20
N LEU A 860 9.48 -28.33 5.06
CA LEU A 860 10.80 -27.86 4.68
C LEU A 860 11.68 -29.05 4.20
N ALA A 861 12.70 -28.77 3.39
CA ALA A 861 13.55 -29.82 2.81
C ALA A 861 14.21 -30.72 3.88
N LYS A 862 14.38 -30.21 5.07
CA LYS A 862 14.86 -30.91 6.27
C LYS A 862 14.46 -30.14 7.53
N PRO A 863 14.44 -30.76 8.71
CA PRO A 863 14.28 -30.06 9.98
C PRO A 863 15.55 -29.27 10.33
N TYR A 864 15.36 -28.10 10.92
CA TYR A 864 16.43 -27.15 11.29
C TYR A 864 16.61 -27.05 12.81
N CYS A 865 15.53 -26.92 13.56
CA CYS A 865 15.59 -26.76 15.02
C CYS A 865 16.27 -27.97 15.66
N GLY A 866 17.40 -27.74 16.34
CA GLY A 866 18.18 -28.82 16.95
C GLY A 866 18.67 -29.88 15.94
N GLY A 867 18.69 -29.58 14.63
CA GLY A 867 19.00 -30.53 13.60
C GLY A 867 17.98 -31.68 13.45
N GLY A 868 16.74 -31.46 13.92
CA GLY A 868 15.65 -32.44 13.94
C GLY A 868 15.50 -33.19 15.26
N GLU A 869 16.39 -32.99 16.22
CA GLU A 869 16.33 -33.63 17.52
C GLU A 869 15.57 -32.78 18.54
N LEU A 870 14.45 -33.29 19.09
CA LEU A 870 13.55 -32.53 19.98
C LEU A 870 14.26 -31.94 21.20
N SER A 871 15.17 -32.70 21.83
CA SER A 871 15.91 -32.20 23.00
C SER A 871 16.83 -31.04 22.64
N ALA A 872 17.55 -31.14 21.52
CA ALA A 872 18.44 -30.08 21.05
C ALA A 872 17.67 -28.84 20.58
N CYS A 873 16.52 -29.03 19.92
CA CYS A 873 15.60 -27.96 19.57
C CYS A 873 15.12 -27.21 20.82
N ARG A 874 14.65 -27.96 21.82
CA ARG A 874 14.20 -27.41 23.10
C ARG A 874 15.31 -26.57 23.76
N ASP A 875 16.53 -27.09 23.84
CA ASP A 875 17.66 -26.40 24.45
C ASP A 875 18.00 -25.08 23.73
N ALA A 876 17.97 -25.08 22.39
CA ALA A 876 18.16 -23.89 21.59
C ALA A 876 17.07 -22.82 21.84
N LEU A 877 15.80 -23.25 21.91
CA LEU A 877 14.66 -22.37 22.19
C LEU A 877 14.69 -21.84 23.64
N LEU A 878 14.98 -22.67 24.64
CA LEU A 878 15.14 -22.22 26.02
C LEU A 878 16.29 -21.24 26.19
N GLY A 879 17.41 -21.48 25.51
CA GLY A 879 18.58 -20.59 25.52
C GLY A 879 18.27 -19.20 24.94
N SER A 880 17.58 -19.16 23.79
CA SER A 880 17.15 -17.91 23.18
C SER A 880 16.05 -17.20 24.01
N LEU A 881 15.10 -17.94 24.59
CA LEU A 881 14.07 -17.39 25.47
C LEU A 881 14.67 -16.76 26.74
N LYS A 882 15.67 -17.41 27.34
CA LYS A 882 16.38 -16.86 28.49
C LYS A 882 17.02 -15.51 28.18
N GLN A 883 17.65 -15.39 27.02
CA GLN A 883 18.22 -14.14 26.55
C GLN A 883 17.14 -13.06 26.35
N ALA A 884 16.02 -13.42 25.69
CA ALA A 884 14.92 -12.50 25.45
C ALA A 884 14.26 -12.01 26.76
N ALA A 885 13.99 -12.92 27.69
CA ALA A 885 13.36 -12.58 28.96
C ALA A 885 14.21 -11.62 29.82
N ALA A 886 15.54 -11.69 29.71
CA ALA A 886 16.47 -10.81 30.43
C ALA A 886 16.55 -9.39 29.85
N LYS A 887 16.06 -9.15 28.61
CA LYS A 887 16.13 -7.83 28.00
C LYS A 887 15.16 -6.85 28.65
N PRO A 888 15.64 -5.71 29.15
CA PRO A 888 14.77 -4.66 29.69
C PRO A 888 13.94 -4.00 28.59
N ALA A 889 12.81 -3.42 28.95
CA ALA A 889 11.91 -2.76 28.00
C ALA A 889 12.63 -1.68 27.17
N THR A 890 13.59 -0.96 27.75
CA THR A 890 14.40 0.08 27.09
C THR A 890 15.34 -0.47 26.00
N GLU A 891 15.67 -1.77 26.03
CA GLU A 891 16.44 -2.42 24.98
C GLU A 891 15.53 -2.96 23.87
N VAL A 892 14.35 -3.50 24.25
CA VAL A 892 13.37 -4.01 23.28
C VAL A 892 12.70 -2.86 22.52
N TYR A 893 12.42 -1.76 23.23
CA TYR A 893 11.81 -0.55 22.70
C TYR A 893 12.76 0.63 22.93
N PRO A 894 13.73 0.86 22.05
CA PRO A 894 14.80 1.87 22.27
C PRO A 894 14.29 3.31 22.27
N GLY A 895 13.05 3.52 21.81
CA GLY A 895 12.48 4.84 21.60
C GLY A 895 12.93 5.48 20.28
N ASP A 896 12.32 6.60 19.95
CA ASP A 896 12.60 7.42 18.76
C ASP A 896 12.18 8.88 19.02
N ASP A 897 12.08 9.70 17.96
CA ASP A 897 11.67 11.11 18.08
C ASP A 897 10.21 11.27 18.57
N ASN A 898 9.40 10.21 18.54
CA ASN A 898 8.00 10.20 18.94
C ASN A 898 7.75 9.50 20.27
N CYS A 899 8.60 8.55 20.67
CA CYS A 899 8.38 7.64 21.78
C CYS A 899 9.58 7.59 22.71
N ALA A 900 9.32 7.60 24.03
CA ALA A 900 10.36 7.39 25.02
C ALA A 900 10.86 5.93 24.99
N ALA A 901 12.14 5.72 25.34
CA ALA A 901 12.69 4.39 25.48
C ALA A 901 11.94 3.60 26.58
N GLY A 902 11.57 2.37 26.27
CA GLY A 902 10.81 1.48 27.16
C GLY A 902 9.29 1.63 27.06
N ASP A 903 8.77 2.57 26.30
CA ASP A 903 7.34 2.77 26.08
C ASP A 903 6.81 1.79 25.00
N GLN A 904 6.36 0.64 25.47
CA GLN A 904 5.86 -0.45 24.62
C GLN A 904 4.64 -0.04 23.78
N TRP A 905 3.67 0.65 24.43
CA TRP A 905 2.47 1.08 23.70
C TRP A 905 2.81 2.08 22.61
N CYS A 906 3.66 3.06 22.93
CA CYS A 906 4.08 4.05 21.96
C CYS A 906 4.89 3.43 20.81
N ALA A 907 5.73 2.42 21.06
CA ALA A 907 6.47 1.71 20.02
C ALA A 907 5.55 1.06 18.97
N ASP A 908 4.36 0.58 19.39
CA ASP A 908 3.35 0.01 18.50
C ASP A 908 2.41 1.06 17.91
N ALA A 909 2.20 2.20 18.60
CA ALA A 909 1.17 3.16 18.26
C ALA A 909 1.25 3.62 16.80
N ILE A 910 0.09 3.79 16.18
CA ILE A 910 -0.02 4.34 14.83
C ILE A 910 0.13 5.85 14.91
N ILE A 911 1.08 6.37 14.14
CA ILE A 911 1.29 7.81 13.95
C ILE A 911 0.92 8.16 12.52
N GLN A 912 -0.03 9.09 12.36
CA GLN A 912 -0.41 9.56 11.03
C GLN A 912 0.81 10.21 10.36
N ARG A 913 1.27 9.64 9.24
CA ARG A 913 2.41 10.19 8.50
C ARG A 913 2.01 11.48 7.82
N THR A 914 2.61 12.58 8.23
CA THR A 914 2.30 13.92 7.72
C THR A 914 2.75 14.07 6.28
N VAL A 915 1.80 14.23 5.36
CA VAL A 915 2.03 14.52 3.93
C VAL A 915 1.83 16.01 3.64
N GLY A 916 1.08 16.68 4.50
CA GLY A 916 0.88 18.13 4.50
C GLY A 916 1.46 18.78 5.75
N GLY A 917 1.01 19.98 6.08
CA GLY A 917 1.46 20.71 7.25
C GLY A 917 0.88 20.24 8.59
N LEU A 918 -0.24 19.50 8.58
CA LEU A 918 -1.00 19.11 9.77
C LEU A 918 -0.47 17.83 10.40
N THR A 919 -0.43 17.81 11.74
CA THR A 919 -0.18 16.61 12.55
C THR A 919 -1.45 16.18 13.28
N HIS A 920 -1.56 14.90 13.61
CA HIS A 920 -2.68 14.30 14.32
C HIS A 920 -2.19 13.49 15.52
N ASP A 921 -3.12 13.17 16.42
CA ASP A 921 -2.84 12.38 17.60
C ASP A 921 -2.47 10.93 17.24
N LYS A 922 -1.64 10.33 18.08
CA LYS A 922 -1.32 8.89 18.02
C LYS A 922 -2.56 8.08 18.37
N ILE A 923 -2.73 6.94 17.72
CA ILE A 923 -3.80 5.98 18.05
C ILE A 923 -3.20 4.62 18.38
N SER A 924 -3.96 3.83 19.16
CA SER A 924 -3.57 2.45 19.48
C SER A 924 -3.39 1.63 18.21
N TRP A 925 -2.38 0.75 18.24
CA TRP A 925 -2.15 -0.18 17.16
C TRP A 925 -3.38 -1.01 16.84
N GLN A 926 -3.66 -1.13 15.56
CA GLN A 926 -4.70 -2.00 15.01
C GLN A 926 -4.38 -2.31 13.54
N ASN A 927 -4.53 -3.57 13.17
CA ASN A 927 -4.21 -4.06 11.83
C ASN A 927 -5.52 -4.32 11.05
N ARG A 928 -6.14 -3.26 10.53
CA ARG A 928 -7.42 -3.33 9.78
C ARG A 928 -7.50 -2.30 8.66
N PRO A 929 -8.51 -2.35 7.77
CA PRO A 929 -8.66 -1.38 6.69
C PRO A 929 -8.60 0.08 7.16
N THR A 930 -7.86 0.93 6.44
CA THR A 930 -7.89 2.38 6.66
C THR A 930 -9.19 2.98 6.11
N PHE A 931 -9.64 2.56 4.93
CA PHE A 931 -11.02 2.74 4.50
C PHE A 931 -11.78 1.45 4.74
N GLN A 932 -12.76 1.45 5.62
CA GLN A 932 -13.53 0.25 5.95
C GLN A 932 -15.01 0.45 5.69
N GLN A 933 -15.60 -0.53 4.99
CA GLN A 933 -17.03 -0.63 4.75
C GLN A 933 -17.62 -1.78 5.57
N VAL A 934 -18.85 -1.59 6.05
CA VAL A 934 -19.70 -2.62 6.65
C VAL A 934 -21.04 -2.55 5.94
N VAL A 935 -21.37 -3.53 5.11
CA VAL A 935 -22.52 -3.45 4.19
C VAL A 935 -23.39 -4.68 4.21
N GLU A 936 -24.72 -4.43 4.12
CA GLU A 936 -25.76 -5.39 3.83
C GLU A 936 -26.84 -4.66 3.03
N PHE A 937 -27.19 -5.12 1.84
CA PHE A 937 -28.23 -4.49 1.03
C PHE A 937 -29.61 -5.01 1.42
N ALA A 938 -30.53 -4.09 1.69
CA ALA A 938 -31.90 -4.43 2.08
C ALA A 938 -32.68 -5.08 0.93
N ARG A 939 -32.39 -4.66 -0.31
CA ARG A 939 -33.05 -5.16 -1.53
C ARG A 939 -32.15 -4.99 -2.75
N HIS A 940 -32.54 -5.59 -3.87
CA HIS A 940 -31.97 -5.38 -5.20
C HIS A 940 -32.94 -4.57 -6.05
N ARG A 941 -32.45 -3.78 -7.01
CA ARG A 941 -33.29 -3.06 -7.99
C ARG A 941 -33.96 -4.02 -8.99
#